data_3cd17643d5e4af513316f08643a9db9c
#
_entry.id   3cd17643d5e4af513316f08643a9db9c
#
_cell.length_a   1.000
_cell.length_b   1.000
_cell.length_c   1.000
_cell.angle_alpha   90.00
_cell.angle_beta   90.00
_cell.angle_gamma   90.00
#
_symmetry.space_group_name_H-M   'P 1'
#
loop_
_entity.id
_entity.type
_entity.pdbx_description
1 polymer ?
#
loop_
_entity_poly.entity_id
_entity_poly.type
_entity_poly.pdbx_seq_one_letter_code
_entity_poly.pdbx_strand_id
1 'polypeptide(L)'
;MRRSILVLVTLAFLASVFAMPQFSAAPNGIGEVANTPGCFCHGLTPSDDTKVTVSGLPEQFNASETYSFTVTIQNDVMALDGDGVVTDGSRTVPYGGFRIFVASGGATISGVDATLVQELEGGLSHTVDGNKFRSWDFEFTAPADDTKTVELVVYGNAVNGNSGAGGGTSGDYWNKVEISIPGINAGSTGPSASALVIFITAVGLAVGLIFVGILWVFYRRSPETFTMAKFWSFLKPWLTTTDHKEVGVMYFLFGFFFFLVGGLLALLFRVQLALPENDFLTYDEYNSFFTLHGTTMIFLGAMPMIAGFMNYVLPLQIGAKDLAFPRINAMGLWLLVFSAPLIFSGIWSGQGADITWVMYPPYSSLSEANLGESLSGYGANLGTISFISGMAMLGASSTLSGVNFITTVFTMRAPGVSWMRMPLFTWSVFISVFMLYMSLPALVIGVFFLLFDHTLGTHFFVAGGDPLLFQHLFWFFGHPEVYVVIVPAFGIVSEVLATSARRSIFGYKSMVFAMAGIGVVGFIVWGHHMLTSGMDPFWRAAFMITTMLVAIPTGAKIFNWLATLWGGSLVMKTHTLWSLGFLVTFTLGGISGMFFPVAGLDIHFHDSYFVVAHFHYVFIGGTVFALFSGLYYWYPKVTGRKLNETLGLWHFLIGFSAYNAAFWPMHALGIMGMPRRTHTYTIESGFAEYNMAVSIFAFIFGLSQLLLVWNIIYSGKRGEPIGKDPWGGWSLEWSTTSPPPTPSFHDIPTQEDMNALYGHHSEAPTLKEKLWKGEPKEATS
;
A
#
# COMPACT_ATOMS: atom_id res chain seq x y z
N MET A 1 38.73 -3.72 4.15
CA MET A 1 37.37 -4.30 4.17
C MET A 1 36.29 -3.30 4.60
N ARG A 2 36.43 -2.56 5.75
CA ARG A 2 35.40 -1.61 6.23
C ARG A 2 35.15 -0.41 5.28
N ARG A 3 36.21 0.20 4.70
CA ARG A 3 36.08 1.30 3.72
C ARG A 3 35.52 0.80 2.38
N SER A 4 35.86 -0.42 1.99
CA SER A 4 35.39 -1.00 0.72
C SER A 4 33.89 -1.32 0.73
N ILE A 5 33.32 -1.72 1.88
CA ILE A 5 31.88 -1.99 2.00
C ILE A 5 31.06 -0.68 1.97
N LEU A 6 31.56 0.37 2.63
CA LEU A 6 30.90 1.67 2.60
C LEU A 6 30.91 2.24 1.16
N VAL A 7 32.04 2.10 0.45
CA VAL A 7 32.17 2.48 -0.97
C VAL A 7 31.23 1.63 -1.84
N LEU A 8 31.12 0.32 -1.58
CA LEU A 8 30.20 -0.56 -2.32
C LEU A 8 28.73 -0.21 -2.06
N VAL A 9 28.36 0.11 -0.83
CA VAL A 9 26.99 0.56 -0.50
C VAL A 9 26.69 1.91 -1.15
N THR A 10 27.64 2.83 -1.12
CA THR A 10 27.51 4.13 -1.78
C THR A 10 27.48 3.98 -3.31
N LEU A 11 28.30 3.10 -3.87
CA LEU A 11 28.30 2.80 -5.32
C LEU A 11 27.03 2.04 -5.73
N ALA A 12 26.52 1.09 -4.93
CA ALA A 12 25.26 0.41 -5.20
C ALA A 12 24.07 1.39 -5.12
N PHE A 13 24.11 2.33 -4.18
CA PHE A 13 23.11 3.40 -4.10
C PHE A 13 23.23 4.35 -5.30
N LEU A 14 24.44 4.83 -5.61
CA LEU A 14 24.68 5.67 -6.77
C LEU A 14 24.36 4.93 -8.08
N ALA A 15 24.71 3.66 -8.20
CA ALA A 15 24.33 2.86 -9.36
C ALA A 15 22.82 2.66 -9.47
N SER A 16 22.08 2.48 -8.36
CA SER A 16 20.62 2.41 -8.40
C SER A 16 19.94 3.75 -8.72
N VAL A 17 20.59 4.87 -8.38
CA VAL A 17 20.12 6.23 -8.70
C VAL A 17 20.53 6.66 -10.12
N PHE A 18 21.71 6.22 -10.60
CA PHE A 18 22.27 6.61 -11.91
C PHE A 18 22.13 5.53 -12.99
N ALA A 19 21.72 4.30 -12.67
CA ALA A 19 21.38 3.27 -13.66
C ALA A 19 19.98 3.47 -14.26
N MET A 20 19.47 4.69 -14.21
CA MET A 20 18.35 5.04 -15.07
C MET A 20 18.87 5.11 -16.50
N PRO A 21 18.23 4.43 -17.48
CA PRO A 21 18.42 4.78 -18.86
C PRO A 21 18.23 6.30 -18.96
N GLN A 22 19.14 7.01 -19.59
CA GLN A 22 18.93 8.40 -19.96
C GLN A 22 17.87 8.39 -21.07
N PHE A 23 16.61 8.34 -20.69
CA PHE A 23 15.51 8.57 -21.61
C PHE A 23 15.49 10.05 -21.89
N SER A 24 15.87 10.42 -23.12
CA SER A 24 15.62 11.75 -23.64
C SER A 24 14.10 11.95 -23.62
N ALA A 25 13.63 12.90 -22.82
CA ALA A 25 12.27 13.38 -22.93
C ALA A 25 12.05 13.77 -24.40
N ALA A 26 11.06 13.18 -25.05
CA ALA A 26 10.67 13.56 -26.41
C ALA A 26 10.16 15.00 -26.34
N PRO A 27 10.80 15.96 -27.06
CA PRO A 27 10.47 17.38 -26.94
C PRO A 27 9.30 17.79 -27.84
N ASN A 28 8.53 16.87 -28.36
CA ASN A 28 7.37 17.18 -29.19
C ASN A 28 6.13 17.06 -28.36
N GLY A 29 5.55 18.23 -28.09
CA GLY A 29 4.34 18.40 -27.32
C GLY A 29 3.30 17.38 -27.67
N ILE A 30 2.71 16.82 -26.63
CA ILE A 30 1.46 16.08 -26.64
C ILE A 30 0.47 16.90 -27.46
N GLY A 31 -0.01 16.36 -28.58
CA GLY A 31 -1.14 16.94 -29.28
C GLY A 31 -2.29 17.06 -28.28
N GLU A 32 -2.69 18.25 -28.01
CA GLU A 32 -3.51 18.64 -26.85
C GLU A 32 -4.95 18.10 -26.85
N VAL A 33 -5.33 17.19 -27.74
CA VAL A 33 -6.76 16.87 -27.97
C VAL A 33 -7.14 15.40 -27.72
N ALA A 34 -6.20 14.49 -27.56
CA ALA A 34 -6.53 13.06 -27.58
C ALA A 34 -7.18 12.50 -26.27
N ASN A 35 -7.12 13.17 -25.13
CA ASN A 35 -7.56 12.59 -23.84
C ASN A 35 -8.29 13.53 -22.89
N THR A 36 -8.86 14.62 -23.34
CA THR A 36 -9.74 15.42 -22.50
C THR A 36 -11.17 14.93 -22.65
N PRO A 37 -11.84 14.49 -21.57
CA PRO A 37 -13.24 14.10 -21.63
C PRO A 37 -14.11 15.32 -21.88
N GLY A 38 -14.68 15.41 -23.09
CA GLY A 38 -15.67 16.43 -23.43
C GLY A 38 -15.30 17.29 -24.63
N CYS A 39 -16.31 17.83 -25.29
CA CYS A 39 -16.18 18.82 -26.35
C CYS A 39 -15.93 20.20 -25.70
N PHE A 40 -14.74 20.47 -25.14
CA PHE A 40 -14.42 21.72 -24.44
C PHE A 40 -14.72 23.00 -25.21
N CYS A 41 -14.73 22.93 -26.54
CA CYS A 41 -15.10 24.06 -27.39
C CYS A 41 -16.61 24.40 -27.34
N HIS A 42 -17.45 23.51 -26.78
CA HIS A 42 -18.91 23.63 -26.81
C HIS A 42 -19.55 23.62 -25.41
N GLY A 43 -18.76 23.68 -24.32
CA GLY A 43 -19.22 23.72 -22.94
C GLY A 43 -18.45 22.79 -22.01
N LEU A 44 -18.34 23.14 -20.74
CA LEU A 44 -17.53 22.39 -19.75
C LEU A 44 -18.23 21.13 -19.22
N THR A 45 -19.55 21.02 -19.40
CA THR A 45 -20.35 19.89 -18.88
C THR A 45 -21.28 19.34 -19.93
N PRO A 46 -21.54 18.00 -19.97
CA PRO A 46 -22.59 17.43 -20.81
C PRO A 46 -23.95 18.03 -20.50
N SER A 47 -24.82 18.07 -21.49
CA SER A 47 -26.20 18.58 -21.35
C SER A 47 -27.21 17.45 -21.52
N ASP A 48 -28.14 17.33 -20.58
CA ASP A 48 -29.24 16.37 -20.66
C ASP A 48 -30.23 16.69 -21.79
N ASP A 49 -30.20 17.92 -22.30
CA ASP A 49 -31.02 18.32 -23.47
C ASP A 49 -30.50 17.74 -24.80
N THR A 50 -29.27 17.22 -24.82
CA THR A 50 -28.68 16.58 -25.99
C THR A 50 -28.63 15.08 -25.80
N LYS A 51 -29.29 14.35 -26.70
CA LYS A 51 -29.28 12.87 -26.74
C LYS A 51 -28.46 12.40 -27.92
N VAL A 52 -27.46 11.59 -27.67
CA VAL A 52 -26.68 10.89 -28.68
C VAL A 52 -27.23 9.47 -28.76
N THR A 53 -27.80 9.12 -29.94
CA THR A 53 -28.39 7.81 -30.16
C THR A 53 -27.56 7.08 -31.20
N VAL A 54 -27.24 5.83 -30.94
CA VAL A 54 -26.56 4.93 -31.86
C VAL A 54 -27.47 3.76 -32.12
N SER A 55 -27.72 3.48 -33.40
CA SER A 55 -28.62 2.41 -33.81
C SER A 55 -27.99 1.55 -34.94
N GLY A 56 -28.26 0.25 -34.94
CA GLY A 56 -27.72 -0.67 -35.93
C GLY A 56 -26.53 -1.49 -35.46
N LEU A 57 -25.91 -1.15 -34.30
CA LEU A 57 -24.90 -2.00 -33.74
C LEU A 57 -25.51 -3.30 -33.20
N PRO A 58 -24.81 -4.45 -33.31
CA PRO A 58 -25.29 -5.71 -32.77
C PRO A 58 -25.20 -5.74 -31.24
N GLU A 59 -26.06 -6.52 -30.59
CA GLU A 59 -25.94 -6.80 -29.17
C GLU A 59 -24.69 -7.62 -28.84
N GLN A 60 -24.26 -8.47 -29.79
CA GLN A 60 -23.01 -9.24 -29.75
C GLN A 60 -22.42 -9.30 -31.15
N PHE A 61 -21.09 -9.29 -31.29
CA PHE A 61 -20.46 -9.40 -32.61
C PHE A 61 -19.86 -10.78 -32.88
N ASN A 62 -19.81 -11.17 -34.15
CA ASN A 62 -19.03 -12.31 -34.63
C ASN A 62 -17.65 -11.82 -35.12
N ALA A 63 -16.63 -12.68 -34.99
CA ALA A 63 -15.27 -12.38 -35.40
C ALA A 63 -15.18 -11.89 -36.85
N SER A 64 -14.52 -10.75 -37.07
CA SER A 64 -14.28 -10.16 -38.40
C SER A 64 -15.54 -9.81 -39.22
N GLU A 65 -16.71 -9.76 -38.61
CA GLU A 65 -17.95 -9.36 -39.27
C GLU A 65 -18.09 -7.83 -39.31
N THR A 66 -18.70 -7.29 -40.37
CA THR A 66 -18.92 -5.85 -40.52
C THR A 66 -20.39 -5.53 -40.34
N TYR A 67 -20.68 -4.54 -39.49
CA TYR A 67 -22.03 -4.07 -39.17
C TYR A 67 -22.19 -2.61 -39.55
N SER A 68 -23.30 -2.24 -40.12
CA SER A 68 -23.63 -0.84 -40.39
C SER A 68 -24.40 -0.24 -39.23
N PHE A 69 -24.05 0.97 -38.83
CA PHE A 69 -24.73 1.69 -37.73
C PHE A 69 -24.83 3.18 -38.00
N THR A 70 -25.79 3.82 -37.38
CA THR A 70 -26.05 5.26 -37.52
C THR A 70 -25.94 5.96 -36.19
N VAL A 71 -25.22 7.08 -36.15
CA VAL A 71 -25.18 8.01 -35.04
C VAL A 71 -26.12 9.17 -35.30
N THR A 72 -27.03 9.44 -34.36
CA THR A 72 -28.02 10.52 -34.49
C THR A 72 -27.94 11.39 -33.21
N ILE A 73 -27.94 12.72 -33.40
CA ILE A 73 -27.96 13.71 -32.34
C ILE A 73 -29.32 14.39 -32.30
N GLN A 74 -29.98 14.31 -31.15
CA GLN A 74 -31.22 15.01 -30.86
C GLN A 74 -31.00 16.05 -29.78
N ASN A 75 -31.63 17.18 -29.89
CA ASN A 75 -31.61 18.22 -28.86
C ASN A 75 -32.98 18.85 -28.73
N ASP A 76 -33.51 18.86 -27.49
CA ASP A 76 -34.89 19.30 -27.23
C ASP A 76 -35.04 20.82 -27.29
N VAL A 77 -33.94 21.57 -27.15
CA VAL A 77 -33.92 23.06 -27.22
C VAL A 77 -33.69 23.56 -28.65
N MET A 78 -32.94 22.78 -29.44
CA MET A 78 -32.64 23.07 -30.88
C MET A 78 -33.28 22.03 -31.79
N ALA A 79 -34.60 22.01 -31.80
CA ALA A 79 -35.34 21.09 -32.65
C ALA A 79 -35.15 21.44 -34.13
N LEU A 80 -35.08 20.40 -34.96
CA LEU A 80 -35.10 20.54 -36.44
C LEU A 80 -36.51 20.85 -36.89
N ASP A 81 -36.67 21.69 -37.94
CA ASP A 81 -37.95 21.85 -38.61
C ASP A 81 -38.35 20.58 -39.41
N GLY A 82 -39.55 20.60 -40.03
CA GLY A 82 -40.08 19.42 -40.73
C GLY A 82 -39.26 18.95 -41.94
N ASP A 83 -38.29 19.76 -42.40
CA ASP A 83 -37.39 19.44 -43.52
C ASP A 83 -35.96 19.07 -42.99
N GLY A 84 -35.78 18.96 -41.68
CA GLY A 84 -34.49 18.65 -41.05
C GLY A 84 -33.50 19.81 -41.03
N VAL A 85 -33.97 21.05 -41.19
CA VAL A 85 -33.17 22.26 -41.29
C VAL A 85 -33.46 23.15 -40.07
N VAL A 86 -32.42 23.57 -39.33
CA VAL A 86 -32.56 24.58 -38.28
C VAL A 86 -32.58 25.94 -38.96
N THR A 87 -33.69 26.64 -38.89
CA THR A 87 -33.82 28.02 -39.37
C THR A 87 -33.99 28.97 -38.18
N ASP A 88 -33.08 29.87 -38.03
CA ASP A 88 -33.26 31.07 -37.16
C ASP A 88 -33.91 32.22 -37.94
N GLY A 89 -34.82 31.93 -38.87
CA GLY A 89 -35.53 32.91 -39.66
C GLY A 89 -34.74 33.65 -40.74
N SER A 90 -33.43 33.45 -40.90
CA SER A 90 -32.60 34.14 -41.89
C SER A 90 -31.29 33.47 -42.32
N ARG A 91 -30.89 32.39 -41.72
CA ARG A 91 -29.63 31.68 -42.05
C ARG A 91 -29.77 30.16 -41.90
N THR A 92 -29.23 29.40 -42.85
CA THR A 92 -28.91 27.96 -42.67
C THR A 92 -27.69 27.85 -41.77
N VAL A 93 -27.84 27.21 -40.64
CA VAL A 93 -26.80 27.13 -39.58
C VAL A 93 -26.21 25.70 -39.54
N PRO A 94 -24.95 25.52 -39.22
CA PRO A 94 -24.38 24.19 -38.94
C PRO A 94 -25.15 23.50 -37.82
N TYR A 95 -25.48 22.22 -37.97
CA TYR A 95 -26.50 21.58 -37.17
C TYR A 95 -25.95 20.71 -36.03
N GLY A 96 -24.80 20.12 -36.22
CA GLY A 96 -24.22 19.25 -35.24
C GLY A 96 -22.82 18.80 -35.58
N GLY A 97 -22.20 18.13 -34.69
CA GLY A 97 -20.92 17.50 -34.87
C GLY A 97 -20.80 16.26 -34.02
N PHE A 98 -19.93 15.38 -34.40
CA PHE A 98 -19.64 14.17 -33.64
C PHE A 98 -18.14 13.89 -33.57
N ARG A 99 -17.74 13.09 -32.61
CA ARG A 99 -16.47 12.36 -32.55
C ARG A 99 -16.75 10.93 -32.10
N ILE A 100 -16.21 9.96 -32.83
CA ILE A 100 -16.35 8.56 -32.49
C ILE A 100 -14.99 7.87 -32.56
N PHE A 101 -14.69 7.03 -31.57
CA PHE A 101 -13.48 6.21 -31.54
C PHE A 101 -13.70 4.91 -30.78
N VAL A 102 -12.88 3.92 -31.09
CA VAL A 102 -12.82 2.65 -30.37
C VAL A 102 -11.90 2.82 -29.17
N ALA A 103 -12.45 2.77 -27.95
CA ALA A 103 -11.69 2.92 -26.72
C ALA A 103 -10.92 1.64 -26.37
N SER A 104 -11.47 0.46 -26.68
CA SER A 104 -10.82 -0.82 -26.46
C SER A 104 -11.38 -1.91 -27.37
N GLY A 105 -10.70 -3.07 -27.45
CA GLY A 105 -11.19 -4.27 -28.12
C GLY A 105 -10.69 -4.48 -29.56
N GLY A 106 -10.00 -3.50 -30.17
CA GLY A 106 -9.29 -3.69 -31.44
C GLY A 106 -10.21 -3.77 -32.69
N ALA A 107 -11.44 -3.24 -32.63
CA ALA A 107 -12.32 -3.06 -33.80
C ALA A 107 -11.85 -1.88 -34.64
N THR A 108 -12.32 -1.83 -35.90
CA THR A 108 -12.13 -0.66 -36.76
C THR A 108 -13.48 -0.04 -37.11
N ILE A 109 -13.51 1.28 -37.25
CA ILE A 109 -14.68 2.03 -37.68
C ILE A 109 -14.34 2.87 -38.90
N SER A 110 -15.26 2.97 -39.85
CA SER A 110 -15.13 3.81 -41.03
C SER A 110 -16.43 4.55 -41.32
N GLY A 111 -16.36 5.74 -41.92
CA GLY A 111 -17.53 6.47 -42.39
C GLY A 111 -17.97 5.96 -43.73
N VAL A 112 -19.28 5.81 -43.96
CA VAL A 112 -19.84 5.36 -45.22
C VAL A 112 -19.67 6.46 -46.28
N ASP A 113 -19.80 7.72 -45.92
CA ASP A 113 -19.64 8.86 -46.82
C ASP A 113 -18.43 9.70 -46.45
N ALA A 114 -17.36 9.58 -47.21
CA ALA A 114 -16.10 10.32 -47.00
C ALA A 114 -16.23 11.85 -47.22
N THR A 115 -17.36 12.33 -47.78
CA THR A 115 -17.61 13.78 -47.84
C THR A 115 -18.15 14.34 -46.55
N LEU A 116 -18.78 13.50 -45.71
CA LEU A 116 -19.40 13.90 -44.45
C LEU A 116 -18.56 13.53 -43.22
N VAL A 117 -17.70 12.52 -43.34
CA VAL A 117 -16.90 11.94 -42.27
C VAL A 117 -15.41 11.98 -42.63
N GLN A 118 -14.57 12.35 -41.71
CA GLN A 118 -13.11 12.36 -41.88
C GLN A 118 -12.43 11.65 -40.69
N GLU A 119 -11.27 11.05 -40.96
CA GLU A 119 -10.41 10.46 -39.92
C GLU A 119 -9.51 11.53 -39.32
N LEU A 120 -9.51 11.62 -37.98
CA LEU A 120 -8.68 12.54 -37.22
C LEU A 120 -8.14 11.84 -35.95
N GLU A 121 -6.84 11.80 -35.79
CA GLU A 121 -6.14 11.38 -34.54
C GLU A 121 -6.79 10.18 -33.83
N GLY A 122 -6.85 9.02 -34.50
CA GLY A 122 -7.31 7.77 -33.89
C GLY A 122 -8.83 7.63 -33.74
N GLY A 123 -9.61 8.46 -34.44
CA GLY A 123 -11.09 8.36 -34.49
C GLY A 123 -11.67 9.05 -35.70
N LEU A 124 -12.98 9.05 -35.78
CA LEU A 124 -13.71 9.71 -36.86
C LEU A 124 -14.41 10.98 -36.35
N SER A 125 -14.49 11.99 -37.18
CA SER A 125 -15.22 13.23 -36.93
C SER A 125 -15.92 13.71 -38.22
N HIS A 126 -16.84 14.65 -38.09
CA HIS A 126 -17.52 15.29 -39.24
C HIS A 126 -16.56 16.17 -40.04
N THR A 127 -16.85 16.31 -41.34
CA THR A 127 -16.25 17.32 -42.22
C THR A 127 -17.02 18.64 -42.10
N VAL A 128 -16.57 19.67 -42.81
CA VAL A 128 -17.33 20.93 -42.93
C VAL A 128 -18.70 20.72 -43.57
N ASP A 129 -18.82 19.77 -44.52
CA ASP A 129 -20.11 19.43 -45.10
C ASP A 129 -20.92 18.51 -44.19
N GLY A 130 -20.28 17.61 -43.49
CA GLY A 130 -20.89 16.74 -42.48
C GLY A 130 -21.48 17.51 -41.30
N ASN A 131 -20.96 18.68 -40.99
CA ASN A 131 -21.48 19.57 -39.93
C ASN A 131 -22.89 20.12 -40.20
N LYS A 132 -23.42 19.91 -41.38
CA LYS A 132 -24.80 20.32 -41.76
C LYS A 132 -25.86 19.28 -41.38
N PHE A 133 -25.47 18.17 -40.80
CA PHE A 133 -26.33 17.06 -40.44
C PHE A 133 -26.30 16.77 -38.94
N ARG A 134 -27.26 16.00 -38.48
CA ARG A 134 -27.33 15.42 -37.13
C ARG A 134 -27.43 13.91 -37.15
N SER A 135 -27.18 13.30 -38.32
CA SER A 135 -27.16 11.85 -38.49
C SER A 135 -26.08 11.46 -39.49
N TRP A 136 -25.29 10.44 -39.17
CA TRP A 136 -24.20 9.94 -40.00
C TRP A 136 -24.14 8.41 -39.91
N ASP A 137 -23.83 7.78 -41.05
CA ASP A 137 -23.73 6.34 -41.18
C ASP A 137 -22.28 5.86 -41.15
N PHE A 138 -22.06 4.75 -40.48
CA PHE A 138 -20.75 4.16 -40.25
C PHE A 138 -20.78 2.65 -40.49
N GLU A 139 -19.59 2.10 -40.70
CA GLU A 139 -19.33 0.67 -40.67
C GLU A 139 -18.43 0.36 -39.45
N PHE A 140 -18.82 -0.65 -38.69
CA PHE A 140 -18.08 -1.23 -37.59
C PHE A 140 -17.60 -2.61 -38.01
N THR A 141 -16.28 -2.79 -38.15
CA THR A 141 -15.68 -4.11 -38.41
C THR A 141 -15.14 -4.67 -37.11
N ALA A 142 -15.70 -5.78 -36.69
CA ALA A 142 -15.36 -6.45 -35.45
C ALA A 142 -13.94 -7.04 -35.50
N PRO A 143 -13.27 -7.16 -34.37
CA PRO A 143 -11.96 -7.81 -34.27
C PRO A 143 -12.07 -9.29 -34.69
N ALA A 144 -10.92 -9.88 -35.05
CA ALA A 144 -10.85 -11.32 -35.35
C ALA A 144 -11.03 -12.23 -34.10
N ASP A 145 -10.99 -11.64 -32.93
CA ASP A 145 -11.12 -12.30 -31.61
C ASP A 145 -12.47 -11.94 -30.99
N ASP A 146 -13.46 -12.85 -31.10
CA ASP A 146 -14.80 -12.69 -30.55
C ASP A 146 -14.96 -13.05 -29.09
N THR A 147 -13.84 -13.29 -28.39
CA THR A 147 -13.81 -13.41 -26.92
C THR A 147 -13.66 -12.05 -26.23
N LYS A 148 -13.36 -11.00 -26.99
CA LYS A 148 -13.19 -9.63 -26.48
C LYS A 148 -14.51 -8.86 -26.48
N THR A 149 -14.53 -7.82 -25.65
CA THR A 149 -15.57 -6.79 -25.66
C THR A 149 -14.98 -5.54 -26.33
N VAL A 150 -15.71 -4.94 -27.25
CA VAL A 150 -15.34 -3.67 -27.88
C VAL A 150 -16.07 -2.55 -27.17
N GLU A 151 -15.32 -1.52 -26.78
CA GLU A 151 -15.88 -0.28 -26.22
C GLU A 151 -15.80 0.84 -27.24
N LEU A 152 -16.95 1.39 -27.58
CA LEU A 152 -17.11 2.50 -28.49
C LEU A 152 -17.59 3.73 -27.77
N VAL A 153 -16.90 4.87 -27.97
CA VAL A 153 -17.30 6.14 -27.40
C VAL A 153 -17.72 7.11 -28.48
N VAL A 154 -18.90 7.66 -28.33
CA VAL A 154 -19.47 8.62 -29.26
C VAL A 154 -19.82 9.91 -28.54
N TYR A 155 -19.20 11.00 -28.95
CA TYR A 155 -19.57 12.35 -28.55
C TYR A 155 -20.44 12.95 -29.66
N GLY A 156 -21.49 13.63 -29.24
CA GLY A 156 -22.35 14.38 -30.13
C GLY A 156 -22.63 15.78 -29.61
N ASN A 157 -22.60 16.79 -30.46
CA ASN A 157 -22.96 18.14 -30.14
C ASN A 157 -24.02 18.73 -31.04
N ALA A 158 -24.91 19.52 -30.49
CA ALA A 158 -25.85 20.37 -31.20
C ALA A 158 -25.35 21.81 -31.10
N VAL A 159 -25.09 22.46 -32.24
CA VAL A 159 -24.54 23.81 -32.32
C VAL A 159 -25.55 24.80 -32.84
N ASN A 160 -25.54 26.03 -32.34
CA ASN A 160 -26.45 27.08 -32.71
C ASN A 160 -25.97 28.00 -33.87
N GLY A 161 -24.79 27.66 -34.44
CA GLY A 161 -24.23 28.41 -35.57
C GLY A 161 -23.68 29.81 -35.27
N ASN A 162 -23.58 30.20 -34.04
CA ASN A 162 -23.03 31.48 -33.65
C ASN A 162 -21.49 31.56 -33.73
N SER A 163 -20.90 31.08 -34.78
CA SER A 163 -19.47 31.19 -35.06
C SER A 163 -19.10 32.59 -35.56
N GLY A 164 -19.25 33.59 -34.72
CA GLY A 164 -18.59 34.88 -34.89
C GLY A 164 -17.13 34.76 -34.50
N ALA A 165 -16.25 35.57 -35.11
CA ALA A 165 -14.79 35.62 -34.88
C ALA A 165 -14.36 35.97 -33.42
N GLY A 166 -15.11 35.60 -32.42
CA GLY A 166 -14.95 35.82 -31.01
C GLY A 166 -15.26 34.60 -30.14
N GLY A 167 -15.47 33.40 -30.71
CA GLY A 167 -15.51 32.15 -29.95
C GLY A 167 -16.53 32.08 -28.82
N GLY A 168 -17.76 32.50 -29.03
CA GLY A 168 -18.83 32.36 -28.05
C GLY A 168 -19.42 30.95 -28.08
N THR A 169 -19.12 30.12 -27.08
CA THR A 169 -19.67 28.77 -26.85
C THR A 169 -21.03 28.80 -26.11
N SER A 170 -21.62 29.95 -25.92
CA SER A 170 -22.89 30.05 -25.21
C SER A 170 -24.05 29.60 -26.10
N GLY A 171 -24.69 28.50 -25.71
CA GLY A 171 -25.85 27.95 -26.38
C GLY A 171 -25.56 26.71 -27.23
N ASP A 172 -24.35 26.16 -27.21
CA ASP A 172 -24.05 24.86 -27.76
C ASP A 172 -24.19 23.79 -26.65
N TYR A 173 -24.73 22.64 -27.02
CA TYR A 173 -25.01 21.54 -26.12
C TYR A 173 -24.39 20.25 -26.62
N TRP A 174 -23.70 19.51 -25.76
CA TRP A 174 -23.10 18.23 -26.11
C TRP A 174 -23.43 17.15 -25.08
N ASN A 175 -23.35 15.89 -25.52
CA ASN A 175 -23.42 14.72 -24.65
C ASN A 175 -22.59 13.59 -25.26
N LYS A 176 -22.44 12.50 -24.52
CA LYS A 176 -21.75 11.30 -24.97
C LYS A 176 -22.57 10.05 -24.68
N VAL A 177 -22.27 9.00 -25.45
CA VAL A 177 -22.71 7.64 -25.16
C VAL A 177 -21.51 6.71 -25.22
N GLU A 178 -21.41 5.80 -24.27
CA GLU A 178 -20.43 4.72 -24.24
C GLU A 178 -21.18 3.41 -24.50
N ILE A 179 -20.69 2.62 -25.44
CA ILE A 179 -21.37 1.41 -25.92
C ILE A 179 -20.38 0.26 -25.78
N SER A 180 -20.78 -0.76 -25.04
CA SER A 180 -20.01 -1.98 -24.86
C SER A 180 -20.63 -3.08 -25.70
N ILE A 181 -19.90 -3.62 -26.68
CA ILE A 181 -20.36 -4.66 -27.59
C ILE A 181 -19.50 -5.91 -27.30
N PRO A 182 -20.03 -6.90 -26.60
CA PRO A 182 -19.32 -8.16 -26.37
C PRO A 182 -19.28 -9.00 -27.65
N GLY A 183 -18.18 -9.71 -27.86
CA GLY A 183 -18.18 -10.78 -28.88
C GLY A 183 -19.08 -11.94 -28.45
N ILE A 184 -19.50 -12.74 -29.38
CA ILE A 184 -20.42 -13.87 -29.13
C ILE A 184 -19.87 -14.87 -28.11
N ASN A 185 -18.55 -14.93 -27.98
CA ASN A 185 -17.83 -15.74 -27.01
C ASN A 185 -17.25 -14.93 -25.85
N ALA A 186 -17.52 -13.63 -25.70
CA ALA A 186 -17.00 -12.75 -24.66
C ALA A 186 -17.43 -13.16 -23.26
N GLY A 187 -18.50 -13.90 -23.10
CA GLY A 187 -18.93 -14.45 -21.81
C GLY A 187 -18.39 -15.85 -21.50
N SER A 188 -17.64 -16.47 -22.41
CA SER A 188 -17.05 -17.81 -22.22
C SER A 188 -15.66 -17.77 -21.61
N THR A 189 -15.00 -16.64 -21.62
CA THR A 189 -13.81 -16.41 -20.83
C THR A 189 -14.25 -15.83 -19.49
N GLY A 190 -14.69 -16.69 -18.60
CA GLY A 190 -14.58 -16.38 -17.18
C GLY A 190 -13.17 -15.86 -16.90
N PRO A 191 -12.93 -15.15 -15.76
CA PRO A 191 -11.66 -14.50 -15.42
C PRO A 191 -10.53 -15.42 -15.81
N SER A 192 -9.49 -14.89 -16.48
CA SER A 192 -8.43 -15.77 -16.98
C SER A 192 -8.03 -16.65 -15.81
N ALA A 193 -8.49 -17.89 -15.83
CA ALA A 193 -8.36 -18.82 -14.70
C ALA A 193 -6.90 -18.92 -14.25
N SER A 194 -6.00 -18.35 -15.05
CA SER A 194 -4.56 -18.30 -14.87
C SER A 194 -4.10 -17.46 -13.66
N ALA A 195 -4.56 -16.22 -13.49
CA ALA A 195 -4.01 -15.36 -12.41
C ALA A 195 -4.52 -15.77 -11.04
N LEU A 196 -5.82 -16.05 -10.92
CA LEU A 196 -6.42 -16.57 -9.69
C LEU A 196 -5.87 -17.98 -9.37
N VAL A 197 -5.74 -18.86 -10.36
CA VAL A 197 -5.13 -20.20 -10.20
C VAL A 197 -3.65 -20.07 -9.79
N ILE A 198 -2.87 -19.18 -10.39
CA ILE A 198 -1.49 -18.92 -9.99
C ILE A 198 -1.43 -18.46 -8.53
N PHE A 199 -2.29 -17.51 -8.14
CA PHE A 199 -2.32 -17.03 -6.76
C PHE A 199 -2.71 -18.13 -5.78
N ILE A 200 -3.82 -18.85 -6.02
CA ILE A 200 -4.29 -19.94 -5.16
C ILE A 200 -3.23 -21.05 -5.07
N THR A 201 -2.63 -21.42 -6.20
CA THR A 201 -1.59 -22.46 -6.22
C THR A 201 -0.36 -22.02 -5.43
N ALA A 202 0.12 -20.79 -5.61
CA ALA A 202 1.29 -20.28 -4.88
C ALA A 202 1.04 -20.18 -3.37
N VAL A 203 -0.14 -19.68 -2.96
CA VAL A 203 -0.52 -19.63 -1.54
C VAL A 203 -0.71 -21.04 -0.98
N GLY A 204 -1.39 -21.93 -1.72
CA GLY A 204 -1.56 -23.33 -1.33
C GLY A 204 -0.22 -24.08 -1.16
N LEU A 205 0.73 -23.87 -2.08
CA LEU A 205 2.09 -24.41 -1.96
C LEU A 205 2.81 -23.83 -0.72
N ALA A 206 2.71 -22.53 -0.46
CA ALA A 206 3.31 -21.91 0.71
C ALA A 206 2.74 -22.48 2.01
N VAL A 207 1.41 -22.60 2.12
CA VAL A 207 0.74 -23.25 3.27
C VAL A 207 1.15 -24.71 3.40
N GLY A 208 1.20 -25.45 2.28
CA GLY A 208 1.67 -26.84 2.25
C GLY A 208 3.11 -26.98 2.75
N LEU A 209 4.02 -26.11 2.31
CA LEU A 209 5.41 -26.09 2.77
C LEU A 209 5.52 -25.78 4.27
N ILE A 210 4.71 -24.85 4.78
CA ILE A 210 4.62 -24.56 6.22
C ILE A 210 4.17 -25.81 6.98
N PHE A 211 3.11 -26.47 6.49
CA PHE A 211 2.60 -27.70 7.12
C PHE A 211 3.64 -28.82 7.11
N VAL A 212 4.33 -29.05 5.97
CA VAL A 212 5.44 -29.99 5.86
C VAL A 212 6.56 -29.61 6.81
N GLY A 213 6.87 -28.32 6.96
CA GLY A 213 7.84 -27.82 7.93
C GLY A 213 7.45 -28.14 9.38
N ILE A 214 6.19 -27.93 9.74
CA ILE A 214 5.65 -28.28 11.07
C ILE A 214 5.76 -29.80 11.31
N LEU A 215 5.34 -30.63 10.34
CA LEU A 215 5.47 -32.10 10.42
C LEU A 215 6.92 -32.54 10.55
N TRP A 216 7.82 -31.89 9.82
CA TRP A 216 9.24 -32.20 9.88
C TRP A 216 9.86 -31.83 11.24
N VAL A 217 9.52 -30.68 11.83
CA VAL A 217 9.93 -30.28 13.19
C VAL A 217 9.39 -31.27 14.21
N PHE A 218 8.13 -31.67 14.07
CA PHE A 218 7.51 -32.69 14.90
C PHE A 218 8.25 -34.02 14.81
N TYR A 219 8.50 -34.54 13.59
CA TYR A 219 9.24 -35.80 13.37
C TYR A 219 10.65 -35.75 13.97
N ARG A 220 11.34 -34.62 13.86
CA ARG A 220 12.68 -34.46 14.46
C ARG A 220 12.68 -34.48 15.99
N ARG A 221 11.62 -33.95 16.63
CA ARG A 221 11.47 -33.95 18.09
C ARG A 221 10.93 -35.26 18.64
N SER A 222 10.23 -36.01 17.82
CA SER A 222 9.62 -37.31 18.18
C SER A 222 9.82 -38.29 17.03
N PRO A 223 11.03 -38.89 16.88
CA PRO A 223 11.37 -39.77 15.74
C PRO A 223 10.62 -41.09 15.78
N GLU A 224 9.89 -41.38 16.82
CA GLU A 224 9.02 -42.57 16.92
C GLU A 224 7.77 -42.41 16.03
N THR A 225 7.01 -43.50 15.89
CA THR A 225 5.83 -43.60 15.03
C THR A 225 4.88 -42.35 15.18
N PHE A 226 4.54 -41.75 14.04
CA PHE A 226 3.53 -40.67 13.99
C PHE A 226 2.20 -41.18 14.53
N THR A 227 1.67 -40.46 15.51
CA THR A 227 0.27 -40.64 15.96
C THR A 227 -0.37 -39.29 16.07
N MET A 228 -1.67 -39.19 15.76
CA MET A 228 -2.42 -37.94 15.86
C MET A 228 -2.40 -37.37 17.28
N ALA A 229 -2.39 -38.21 18.30
CA ALA A 229 -2.28 -37.80 19.70
C ALA A 229 -0.94 -37.12 20.00
N LYS A 230 0.19 -37.66 19.49
CA LYS A 230 1.51 -37.05 19.65
C LYS A 230 1.61 -35.73 18.86
N PHE A 231 1.06 -35.70 17.66
CA PHE A 231 1.00 -34.45 16.87
C PHE A 231 0.17 -33.37 17.57
N TRP A 232 -0.98 -33.76 18.12
CA TRP A 232 -1.81 -32.83 18.89
C TRP A 232 -1.11 -32.34 20.17
N SER A 233 -0.42 -33.21 20.89
CA SER A 233 0.36 -32.83 22.06
C SER A 233 1.52 -31.86 21.74
N PHE A 234 2.04 -31.91 20.51
CA PHE A 234 3.03 -30.96 20.00
C PHE A 234 2.40 -29.59 19.64
N LEU A 235 1.22 -29.59 19.00
CA LEU A 235 0.55 -28.35 18.57
C LEU A 235 -0.16 -27.63 19.70
N LYS A 236 -0.81 -28.39 20.62
CA LYS A 236 -1.65 -27.82 21.68
C LYS A 236 -0.96 -26.71 22.50
N PRO A 237 0.32 -26.84 22.91
CA PRO A 237 1.01 -25.77 23.64
C PRO A 237 1.03 -24.44 22.85
N TRP A 238 1.30 -24.47 21.55
CA TRP A 238 1.32 -23.29 20.69
C TRP A 238 -0.08 -22.66 20.53
N LEU A 239 -1.12 -23.48 20.42
CA LEU A 239 -2.49 -23.02 20.27
C LEU A 239 -3.08 -22.42 21.56
N THR A 240 -2.54 -22.79 22.72
CA THR A 240 -3.07 -22.39 24.03
C THR A 240 -2.11 -21.56 24.87
N THR A 241 -0.95 -21.25 24.33
CA THR A 241 0.08 -20.46 25.06
C THR A 241 -0.43 -19.05 25.40
N THR A 242 0.01 -18.58 26.53
CA THR A 242 -0.16 -17.18 26.96
C THR A 242 1.18 -16.49 27.19
N ASP A 243 2.31 -17.19 27.00
CA ASP A 243 3.66 -16.61 27.09
C ASP A 243 3.87 -15.57 26.01
N HIS A 244 4.20 -14.36 26.40
CA HIS A 244 4.37 -13.22 25.47
C HIS A 244 5.41 -13.48 24.37
N LYS A 245 6.43 -14.31 24.66
CA LYS A 245 7.48 -14.65 23.68
C LYS A 245 6.96 -15.55 22.58
N GLU A 246 6.23 -16.59 22.95
CA GLU A 246 5.62 -17.52 21.97
C GLU A 246 4.52 -16.83 21.15
N VAL A 247 3.66 -16.03 21.81
CA VAL A 247 2.67 -15.20 21.16
C VAL A 247 3.33 -14.19 20.21
N GLY A 248 4.43 -13.56 20.62
CA GLY A 248 5.21 -12.64 19.79
C GLY A 248 5.79 -13.30 18.54
N VAL A 249 6.34 -14.52 18.69
CA VAL A 249 6.81 -15.32 17.54
C VAL A 249 5.66 -15.65 16.59
N MET A 250 4.49 -16.03 17.10
CA MET A 250 3.32 -16.32 16.26
C MET A 250 2.82 -15.08 15.51
N TYR A 251 2.76 -13.91 16.16
CA TYR A 251 2.45 -12.64 15.50
C TYR A 251 3.44 -12.34 14.36
N PHE A 252 4.73 -12.52 14.63
CA PHE A 252 5.76 -12.25 13.61
C PHE A 252 5.66 -13.21 12.42
N LEU A 253 5.50 -14.51 12.68
CA LEU A 253 5.38 -15.52 11.62
C LEU A 253 4.11 -15.33 10.79
N PHE A 254 2.98 -15.02 11.44
CA PHE A 254 1.74 -14.68 10.76
C PHE A 254 1.93 -13.44 9.86
N GLY A 255 2.46 -12.35 10.41
CA GLY A 255 2.72 -11.13 9.65
C GLY A 255 3.69 -11.35 8.50
N PHE A 256 4.76 -12.12 8.71
CA PHE A 256 5.73 -12.42 7.66
C PHE A 256 5.12 -13.28 6.54
N PHE A 257 4.27 -14.25 6.88
CA PHE A 257 3.53 -15.02 5.88
C PHE A 257 2.64 -14.10 5.02
N PHE A 258 1.84 -13.24 5.65
CA PHE A 258 0.97 -12.32 4.91
C PHE A 258 1.74 -11.22 4.17
N PHE A 259 2.91 -10.82 4.64
CA PHE A 259 3.81 -9.96 3.88
C PHE A 259 4.22 -10.61 2.54
N LEU A 260 4.51 -11.91 2.53
CA LEU A 260 4.81 -12.64 1.29
C LEU A 260 3.57 -12.79 0.41
N VAL A 261 2.39 -13.07 0.99
CA VAL A 261 1.11 -13.15 0.25
C VAL A 261 0.76 -11.80 -0.40
N GLY A 262 0.83 -10.71 0.37
CA GLY A 262 0.61 -9.37 -0.16
C GLY A 262 1.64 -8.98 -1.25
N GLY A 263 2.89 -9.40 -1.08
CA GLY A 263 3.93 -9.26 -2.11
C GLY A 263 3.59 -10.00 -3.40
N LEU A 264 3.07 -11.23 -3.31
CA LEU A 264 2.65 -12.00 -4.48
C LEU A 264 1.51 -11.29 -5.24
N LEU A 265 0.50 -10.75 -4.53
CA LEU A 265 -0.56 -9.95 -5.16
C LEU A 265 0.04 -8.75 -5.92
N ALA A 266 1.04 -8.07 -5.33
CA ALA A 266 1.72 -6.98 -6.00
C ALA A 266 2.44 -7.44 -7.29
N LEU A 267 3.09 -8.58 -7.27
CA LEU A 267 3.77 -9.11 -8.46
C LEU A 267 2.76 -9.45 -9.57
N LEU A 268 1.56 -9.93 -9.24
CA LEU A 268 0.52 -10.22 -10.25
C LEU A 268 0.04 -8.95 -10.95
N PHE A 269 -0.33 -7.90 -10.22
CA PHE A 269 -0.71 -6.65 -10.89
C PHE A 269 0.50 -5.92 -11.51
N ARG A 270 1.75 -6.23 -11.14
CA ARG A 270 2.93 -5.77 -11.89
C ARG A 270 3.12 -6.52 -13.21
N VAL A 271 2.67 -7.79 -13.33
CA VAL A 271 2.57 -8.45 -14.64
C VAL A 271 1.59 -7.70 -15.54
N GLN A 272 0.41 -7.35 -15.00
CA GLN A 272 -0.61 -6.58 -15.71
C GLN A 272 -0.06 -5.26 -16.27
N LEU A 273 0.70 -4.54 -15.45
CA LEU A 273 1.24 -3.22 -15.81
C LEU A 273 2.63 -3.28 -16.48
N ALA A 274 3.18 -4.46 -16.79
CA ALA A 274 4.48 -4.57 -17.44
C ALA A 274 4.45 -4.09 -18.89
N LEU A 275 3.34 -4.30 -19.57
CA LEU A 275 3.12 -3.93 -20.96
C LEU A 275 1.89 -3.01 -21.06
N PRO A 276 1.87 -2.08 -22.03
CA PRO A 276 0.66 -1.32 -22.34
C PRO A 276 -0.42 -2.26 -22.88
N GLU A 277 -1.68 -1.92 -22.67
CA GLU A 277 -2.86 -2.62 -23.19
C GLU A 277 -2.87 -4.13 -22.85
N ASN A 278 -2.21 -4.50 -21.75
CA ASN A 278 -2.15 -5.89 -21.30
C ASN A 278 -3.50 -6.30 -20.69
N ASP A 279 -3.91 -7.54 -20.92
CA ASP A 279 -5.16 -8.15 -20.47
C ASP A 279 -4.96 -9.38 -19.57
N PHE A 280 -3.81 -9.47 -18.90
CA PHE A 280 -3.49 -10.57 -17.98
C PHE A 280 -4.46 -10.69 -16.79
N LEU A 281 -4.96 -9.56 -16.27
CA LEU A 281 -5.98 -9.49 -15.22
C LEU A 281 -7.25 -8.83 -15.78
N THR A 282 -8.40 -9.32 -15.38
CA THR A 282 -9.66 -8.58 -15.56
C THR A 282 -9.70 -7.34 -14.65
N TYR A 283 -10.61 -6.40 -14.90
CA TYR A 283 -10.79 -5.22 -14.05
C TYR A 283 -11.10 -5.60 -12.59
N ASP A 284 -11.99 -6.57 -12.38
CA ASP A 284 -12.40 -7.03 -11.05
C ASP A 284 -11.26 -7.73 -10.30
N GLU A 285 -10.49 -8.58 -11.00
CA GLU A 285 -9.30 -9.22 -10.42
C GLU A 285 -8.25 -8.18 -10.04
N TYR A 286 -8.00 -7.21 -10.91
CA TYR A 286 -7.04 -6.13 -10.63
C TYR A 286 -7.46 -5.31 -9.42
N ASN A 287 -8.73 -4.88 -9.35
CA ASN A 287 -9.28 -4.11 -8.25
C ASN A 287 -9.24 -4.89 -6.93
N SER A 288 -9.60 -6.18 -6.97
CA SER A 288 -9.53 -7.05 -5.81
C SER A 288 -8.08 -7.29 -5.36
N PHE A 289 -7.15 -7.51 -6.29
CA PHE A 289 -5.75 -7.79 -5.95
C PHE A 289 -5.06 -6.57 -5.34
N PHE A 290 -5.24 -5.36 -5.86
CA PHE A 290 -4.64 -4.20 -5.23
C PHE A 290 -5.33 -3.82 -3.92
N THR A 291 -6.65 -4.05 -3.78
CA THR A 291 -7.37 -3.89 -2.51
C THR A 291 -6.79 -4.80 -1.43
N LEU A 292 -6.67 -6.09 -1.75
CA LEU A 292 -6.11 -7.08 -0.84
C LEU A 292 -4.61 -6.85 -0.59
N HIS A 293 -3.83 -6.40 -1.61
CA HIS A 293 -2.43 -6.05 -1.40
C HIS A 293 -2.28 -4.95 -0.35
N GLY A 294 -2.97 -3.81 -0.51
CA GLY A 294 -2.87 -2.69 0.41
C GLY A 294 -3.29 -3.07 1.83
N THR A 295 -4.45 -3.71 1.97
CA THR A 295 -4.98 -4.17 3.27
C THR A 295 -4.05 -5.19 3.93
N THR A 296 -3.58 -6.17 3.15
CA THR A 296 -2.69 -7.23 3.67
C THR A 296 -1.36 -6.66 4.11
N MET A 297 -0.74 -5.79 3.32
CA MET A 297 0.58 -5.22 3.66
C MET A 297 0.55 -4.42 4.96
N ILE A 298 -0.51 -3.65 5.20
CA ILE A 298 -0.65 -2.83 6.41
C ILE A 298 -1.09 -3.71 7.59
N PHE A 299 -2.30 -4.30 7.51
CA PHE A 299 -2.99 -4.88 8.67
C PHE A 299 -2.65 -6.34 8.95
N LEU A 300 -2.32 -7.13 7.94
CA LEU A 300 -1.97 -8.55 8.13
C LEU A 300 -0.45 -8.80 8.05
N GLY A 301 0.32 -7.88 7.47
CA GLY A 301 1.77 -7.99 7.30
C GLY A 301 2.54 -7.16 8.33
N ALA A 302 2.69 -5.85 8.07
CA ALA A 302 3.59 -4.98 8.84
C ALA A 302 3.16 -4.84 10.30
N MET A 303 1.89 -4.53 10.59
CA MET A 303 1.41 -4.37 11.96
C MET A 303 1.61 -5.63 12.81
N PRO A 304 1.26 -6.86 12.34
CA PRO A 304 1.53 -8.06 13.12
C PRO A 304 3.03 -8.35 13.31
N MET A 305 3.91 -8.07 12.33
CA MET A 305 5.34 -8.19 12.53
C MET A 305 5.84 -7.23 13.62
N ILE A 306 5.36 -5.98 13.63
CA ILE A 306 5.64 -5.01 14.68
C ILE A 306 5.12 -5.51 16.04
N ALA A 307 3.86 -5.99 16.08
CA ALA A 307 3.27 -6.56 17.28
C ALA A 307 4.07 -7.77 17.79
N GLY A 308 4.67 -8.55 16.91
CA GLY A 308 5.59 -9.63 17.24
C GLY A 308 6.80 -9.12 18.02
N PHE A 309 7.46 -8.06 17.53
CA PHE A 309 8.56 -7.41 18.26
C PHE A 309 8.08 -6.77 19.57
N MET A 310 6.93 -6.10 19.57
CA MET A 310 6.37 -5.50 20.78
C MET A 310 6.14 -6.58 21.85
N ASN A 311 5.52 -7.68 21.50
CA ASN A 311 5.27 -8.79 22.42
C ASN A 311 6.56 -9.39 22.94
N TYR A 312 7.54 -9.64 22.05
CA TYR A 312 8.76 -10.35 22.45
C TYR A 312 9.72 -9.46 23.22
N VAL A 313 10.00 -8.25 22.74
CA VAL A 313 11.11 -7.41 23.18
C VAL A 313 10.71 -6.47 24.33
N LEU A 314 9.50 -5.87 24.28
CA LEU A 314 9.11 -4.84 25.26
C LEU A 314 9.14 -5.36 26.72
N PRO A 315 8.54 -6.53 27.07
CA PRO A 315 8.61 -7.01 28.45
C PRO A 315 10.05 -7.28 28.91
N LEU A 316 10.90 -7.80 28.01
CA LEU A 316 12.31 -8.02 28.29
C LEU A 316 13.05 -6.71 28.55
N GLN A 317 12.77 -5.65 27.78
CA GLN A 317 13.42 -4.35 27.94
C GLN A 317 13.04 -3.60 29.22
N ILE A 318 11.84 -3.84 29.73
CA ILE A 318 11.41 -3.23 31.00
C ILE A 318 11.61 -4.12 32.23
N GLY A 319 12.14 -5.35 32.04
CA GLY A 319 12.35 -6.31 33.10
C GLY A 319 11.09 -6.99 33.62
N ALA A 320 10.02 -6.99 32.84
CA ALA A 320 8.77 -7.66 33.19
C ALA A 320 8.85 -9.18 32.94
N LYS A 321 8.20 -9.96 33.82
CA LYS A 321 8.13 -11.41 33.67
C LYS A 321 7.23 -11.85 32.54
N ASP A 322 6.17 -11.11 32.25
CA ASP A 322 5.21 -11.30 31.14
C ASP A 322 4.46 -9.97 30.89
N LEU A 323 3.47 -9.97 30.00
CA LEU A 323 2.52 -8.86 29.82
C LEU A 323 1.48 -8.84 30.96
N ALA A 324 0.82 -7.68 31.14
CA ALA A 324 -0.16 -7.49 32.21
C ALA A 324 -1.36 -8.44 32.11
N PHE A 325 -1.83 -8.71 30.89
CA PHE A 325 -2.99 -9.55 30.61
C PHE A 325 -2.67 -10.64 29.57
N PRO A 326 -1.97 -11.73 29.95
CA PRO A 326 -1.51 -12.72 28.97
C PRO A 326 -2.63 -13.41 28.18
N ARG A 327 -3.80 -13.63 28.79
CA ARG A 327 -4.96 -14.23 28.11
C ARG A 327 -5.58 -13.28 27.08
N ILE A 328 -5.66 -11.98 27.38
CA ILE A 328 -6.14 -10.96 26.44
C ILE A 328 -5.17 -10.84 25.26
N ASN A 329 -3.85 -10.97 25.51
CA ASN A 329 -2.84 -11.01 24.48
C ASN A 329 -3.04 -12.15 23.49
N ALA A 330 -3.23 -13.37 23.99
CA ALA A 330 -3.54 -14.54 23.16
C ALA A 330 -4.87 -14.37 22.40
N MET A 331 -5.91 -13.80 23.02
CA MET A 331 -7.17 -13.50 22.34
C MET A 331 -6.99 -12.50 21.18
N GLY A 332 -6.16 -11.45 21.37
CA GLY A 332 -5.82 -10.51 20.30
C GLY A 332 -5.21 -11.22 19.10
N LEU A 333 -4.24 -12.13 19.32
CA LEU A 333 -3.65 -12.93 18.25
C LEU A 333 -4.69 -13.74 17.49
N TRP A 334 -5.60 -14.44 18.20
CA TRP A 334 -6.58 -15.29 17.53
C TRP A 334 -7.63 -14.48 16.76
N LEU A 335 -8.04 -13.31 17.26
CA LEU A 335 -8.89 -12.39 16.49
C LEU A 335 -8.20 -11.96 15.18
N LEU A 336 -6.92 -11.64 15.23
CA LEU A 336 -6.13 -11.36 14.03
C LEU A 336 -6.12 -12.56 13.07
N VAL A 337 -5.84 -13.77 13.57
CA VAL A 337 -5.79 -14.99 12.74
C VAL A 337 -7.13 -15.25 12.06
N PHE A 338 -8.25 -15.08 12.78
CA PHE A 338 -9.58 -15.30 12.21
C PHE A 338 -10.10 -14.17 11.33
N SER A 339 -9.53 -12.97 11.40
CA SER A 339 -9.87 -11.88 10.48
C SER A 339 -9.37 -12.13 9.05
N ALA A 340 -8.25 -12.81 8.88
CA ALA A 340 -7.65 -13.03 7.57
C ALA A 340 -8.55 -13.87 6.62
N PRO A 341 -9.15 -15.02 7.03
CA PRO A 341 -10.11 -15.72 6.19
C PRO A 341 -11.32 -14.87 5.77
N LEU A 342 -11.80 -13.96 6.63
CA LEU A 342 -12.89 -13.05 6.29
C LEU A 342 -12.46 -12.04 5.23
N ILE A 343 -11.27 -11.45 5.35
CA ILE A 343 -10.72 -10.47 4.40
C ILE A 343 -10.51 -11.12 3.02
N PHE A 344 -10.08 -12.38 2.98
CA PHE A 344 -9.79 -13.09 1.74
C PHE A 344 -10.97 -13.92 1.19
N SER A 345 -12.10 -14.02 1.91
CA SER A 345 -13.21 -14.92 1.55
C SER A 345 -13.75 -14.69 0.15
N GLY A 346 -13.90 -13.44 -0.27
CA GLY A 346 -14.47 -13.08 -1.56
C GLY A 346 -13.62 -13.55 -2.76
N ILE A 347 -12.30 -13.65 -2.61
CA ILE A 347 -11.43 -14.08 -3.72
C ILE A 347 -11.68 -15.53 -4.15
N TRP A 348 -12.11 -16.37 -3.21
CA TRP A 348 -12.40 -17.79 -3.47
C TRP A 348 -13.73 -18.01 -4.20
N SER A 349 -14.66 -17.05 -4.07
CA SER A 349 -15.97 -17.09 -4.72
C SER A 349 -16.04 -16.28 -6.00
N GLY A 350 -14.94 -15.66 -6.44
CA GLY A 350 -14.94 -14.73 -7.57
C GLY A 350 -15.63 -13.39 -7.27
N GLN A 351 -15.91 -13.12 -5.99
CA GLN A 351 -16.53 -11.88 -5.51
C GLN A 351 -15.57 -11.15 -4.57
N GLY A 352 -14.32 -10.95 -5.00
CA GLY A 352 -13.31 -10.24 -4.20
C GLY A 352 -13.76 -8.83 -3.85
N ALA A 353 -13.40 -8.37 -2.65
CA ALA A 353 -13.61 -6.97 -2.30
C ALA A 353 -12.72 -6.09 -3.18
N ASP A 354 -13.31 -5.16 -3.90
CA ASP A 354 -12.67 -4.25 -4.85
C ASP A 354 -12.68 -2.78 -4.39
N ILE A 355 -13.09 -2.54 -3.15
CA ILE A 355 -13.37 -1.24 -2.52
C ILE A 355 -12.13 -0.49 -2.03
N THR A 356 -10.95 -0.93 -2.34
CA THR A 356 -9.66 -0.44 -1.85
C THR A 356 -9.48 -0.58 -0.34
N TRP A 357 -8.26 -0.40 0.17
CA TRP A 357 -8.00 -0.43 1.62
C TRP A 357 -8.60 0.76 2.38
N VAL A 358 -8.93 1.87 1.67
CA VAL A 358 -9.56 3.07 2.23
C VAL A 358 -11.09 3.00 2.29
N MET A 359 -11.70 2.06 1.56
CA MET A 359 -13.15 1.78 1.60
C MET A 359 -14.02 3.02 1.39
N TYR A 360 -13.75 3.87 0.41
CA TYR A 360 -14.49 5.13 0.22
C TYR A 360 -15.91 4.92 -0.31
N PRO A 361 -16.94 5.42 0.43
CA PRO A 361 -18.27 5.59 -0.15
C PRO A 361 -18.26 6.73 -1.22
N PRO A 362 -19.24 6.74 -2.13
CA PRO A 362 -20.41 5.86 -2.18
C PRO A 362 -20.12 4.47 -2.72
N TYR A 363 -19.01 4.26 -3.47
CA TYR A 363 -18.70 2.99 -4.11
C TYR A 363 -18.71 1.80 -3.14
N SER A 364 -18.05 1.95 -1.97
CA SER A 364 -17.96 0.90 -0.97
C SER A 364 -19.26 0.64 -0.19
N SER A 365 -20.24 1.51 -0.26
CA SER A 365 -21.53 1.41 0.44
C SER A 365 -22.70 1.05 -0.48
N LEU A 366 -22.45 0.89 -1.79
CA LEU A 366 -23.46 0.44 -2.74
C LEU A 366 -23.91 -0.98 -2.42
N SER A 367 -25.19 -1.20 -2.29
CA SER A 367 -25.80 -2.52 -2.10
C SER A 367 -27.11 -2.62 -2.85
N GLU A 368 -27.53 -3.84 -3.18
CA GLU A 368 -28.84 -4.08 -3.81
C GLU A 368 -29.97 -3.50 -2.96
N ALA A 369 -29.85 -3.54 -1.63
CA ALA A 369 -30.82 -2.97 -0.70
C ALA A 369 -30.97 -1.46 -0.82
N ASN A 370 -29.91 -0.75 -1.26
CA ASN A 370 -29.88 0.71 -1.35
C ASN A 370 -30.17 1.25 -2.78
N LEU A 371 -30.00 0.41 -3.79
CA LEU A 371 -30.01 0.85 -5.20
C LEU A 371 -31.15 0.24 -6.01
N GLY A 372 -31.88 -0.74 -5.46
CA GLY A 372 -32.89 -1.50 -6.20
C GLY A 372 -32.29 -2.45 -7.25
N GLU A 373 -33.15 -3.25 -7.89
CA GLU A 373 -32.75 -4.33 -8.81
C GLU A 373 -31.98 -3.86 -10.06
N SER A 374 -32.03 -2.57 -10.38
CA SER A 374 -31.41 -2.04 -11.63
C SER A 374 -29.90 -1.89 -11.59
N LEU A 375 -29.25 -2.14 -10.46
CA LEU A 375 -27.80 -2.01 -10.28
C LEU A 375 -27.16 -3.32 -9.70
N SER A 376 -27.78 -4.46 -9.99
CA SER A 376 -27.28 -5.79 -9.64
C SER A 376 -25.96 -6.13 -10.37
N GLY A 377 -24.92 -5.44 -10.09
CA GLY A 377 -23.58 -5.59 -10.64
C GLY A 377 -22.59 -4.68 -9.92
N TYR A 378 -23.13 -3.67 -9.24
CA TYR A 378 -22.36 -2.77 -8.39
C TYR A 378 -22.87 -2.94 -6.97
N GLY A 379 -22.05 -3.41 -6.07
CA GLY A 379 -22.45 -3.37 -4.68
C GLY A 379 -22.11 -4.62 -3.89
N ALA A 380 -22.55 -4.64 -2.67
CA ALA A 380 -22.18 -5.60 -1.67
C ALA A 380 -22.41 -7.03 -2.08
N ASN A 381 -21.41 -7.57 -2.67
CA ASN A 381 -21.27 -9.01 -2.69
C ASN A 381 -20.90 -9.50 -1.27
N LEU A 382 -21.12 -10.77 -1.00
CA LEU A 382 -20.79 -11.38 0.29
C LEU A 382 -19.29 -11.18 0.64
N GLY A 383 -18.43 -11.08 -0.35
CA GLY A 383 -17.00 -10.81 -0.19
C GLY A 383 -16.72 -9.44 0.42
N THR A 384 -17.42 -8.39 -0.02
CA THR A 384 -17.30 -7.05 0.56
C THR A 384 -17.79 -7.01 2.01
N ILE A 385 -18.93 -7.60 2.31
CA ILE A 385 -19.45 -7.69 3.70
C ILE A 385 -18.46 -8.45 4.59
N SER A 386 -17.93 -9.57 4.12
CA SER A 386 -16.94 -10.35 4.86
C SER A 386 -15.64 -9.57 5.07
N PHE A 387 -15.17 -8.83 4.07
CA PHE A 387 -13.99 -7.97 4.16
C PHE A 387 -14.18 -6.90 5.24
N ILE A 388 -15.30 -6.16 5.21
CA ILE A 388 -15.62 -5.13 6.21
C ILE A 388 -15.71 -5.74 7.61
N SER A 389 -16.33 -6.93 7.74
CA SER A 389 -16.41 -7.68 9.02
C SER A 389 -15.02 -8.09 9.52
N GLY A 390 -14.13 -8.52 8.61
CA GLY A 390 -12.72 -8.81 8.92
C GLY A 390 -11.98 -7.58 9.43
N MET A 391 -12.21 -6.41 8.83
CA MET A 391 -11.64 -5.14 9.30
C MET A 391 -12.12 -4.75 10.70
N ALA A 392 -13.41 -4.96 11.00
CA ALA A 392 -13.95 -4.75 12.35
C ALA A 392 -13.27 -5.66 13.39
N MET A 393 -13.04 -6.92 13.03
CA MET A 393 -12.34 -7.90 13.90
C MET A 393 -10.88 -7.52 14.14
N LEU A 394 -10.17 -6.96 13.12
CA LEU A 394 -8.83 -6.40 13.28
C LEU A 394 -8.81 -5.23 14.27
N GLY A 395 -9.82 -4.35 14.20
CA GLY A 395 -9.98 -3.27 15.16
C GLY A 395 -10.10 -3.79 16.60
N ALA A 396 -10.89 -4.82 16.83
CA ALA A 396 -11.00 -5.46 18.14
C ALA A 396 -9.66 -6.06 18.63
N SER A 397 -8.94 -6.78 17.76
CA SER A 397 -7.61 -7.33 18.06
C SER A 397 -6.63 -6.24 18.50
N SER A 398 -6.56 -5.15 17.73
CA SER A 398 -5.65 -4.03 18.00
C SER A 398 -5.98 -3.30 19.29
N THR A 399 -7.27 -3.12 19.60
CA THR A 399 -7.73 -2.51 20.86
C THR A 399 -7.27 -3.32 22.08
N LEU A 400 -7.48 -4.65 22.06
CA LEU A 400 -7.09 -5.54 23.16
C LEU A 400 -5.57 -5.54 23.37
N SER A 401 -4.80 -5.61 22.30
CA SER A 401 -3.33 -5.53 22.34
C SER A 401 -2.89 -4.20 22.90
N GLY A 402 -3.51 -3.11 22.48
CA GLY A 402 -3.19 -1.76 22.94
C GLY A 402 -3.34 -1.57 24.44
N VAL A 403 -4.49 -1.95 24.99
CA VAL A 403 -4.75 -1.88 26.43
C VAL A 403 -3.69 -2.67 27.23
N ASN A 404 -3.31 -3.84 26.72
CA ASN A 404 -2.34 -4.70 27.36
C ASN A 404 -0.95 -4.06 27.41
N PHE A 405 -0.43 -3.54 26.30
CA PHE A 405 0.88 -2.89 26.27
C PHE A 405 0.93 -1.63 27.14
N ILE A 406 -0.10 -0.78 27.08
CA ILE A 406 -0.17 0.41 27.93
C ILE A 406 -0.10 0.01 29.40
N THR A 407 -0.94 -0.95 29.82
CA THR A 407 -0.97 -1.41 31.22
C THR A 407 0.38 -2.00 31.64
N THR A 408 0.99 -2.81 30.79
CA THR A 408 2.30 -3.42 31.05
C THR A 408 3.38 -2.37 31.31
N VAL A 409 3.46 -1.33 30.47
CA VAL A 409 4.43 -0.26 30.63
C VAL A 409 4.17 0.55 31.90
N PHE A 410 2.92 0.79 32.28
CA PHE A 410 2.62 1.53 33.51
C PHE A 410 2.92 0.73 34.79
N THR A 411 2.59 -0.56 34.80
CA THR A 411 2.50 -1.32 36.07
C THR A 411 3.60 -2.34 36.28
N MET A 412 4.33 -2.76 35.23
CA MET A 412 5.24 -3.90 35.29
C MET A 412 6.71 -3.58 35.03
N ARG A 413 7.08 -2.30 35.00
CA ARG A 413 8.49 -1.92 34.88
C ARG A 413 9.29 -2.38 36.12
N ALA A 414 10.47 -2.92 35.90
CA ALA A 414 11.39 -3.28 36.97
C ALA A 414 11.74 -2.08 37.83
N PRO A 415 12.05 -2.30 39.14
CA PRO A 415 12.47 -1.23 40.03
C PRO A 415 13.64 -0.44 39.45
N GLY A 416 13.56 0.88 39.46
CA GLY A 416 14.56 1.77 38.88
C GLY A 416 14.41 2.08 37.37
N VAL A 417 13.59 1.36 36.60
CA VAL A 417 13.25 1.69 35.23
C VAL A 417 12.25 2.86 35.21
N SER A 418 12.75 4.06 35.45
CA SER A 418 11.94 5.29 35.39
C SER A 418 11.65 5.66 33.92
N TRP A 419 10.69 6.57 33.70
CA TRP A 419 10.29 7.00 32.35
C TRP A 419 11.48 7.40 31.46
N MET A 420 12.36 8.29 31.96
CA MET A 420 13.52 8.77 31.19
C MET A 420 14.71 7.81 31.18
N ARG A 421 14.49 6.56 31.57
CA ARG A 421 15.47 5.47 31.53
C ARG A 421 14.98 4.26 30.74
N MET A 422 13.77 4.33 30.15
CA MET A 422 13.27 3.29 29.25
C MET A 422 14.03 3.30 27.93
N PRO A 423 14.28 2.14 27.32
CA PRO A 423 14.79 2.03 25.95
C PRO A 423 13.93 2.78 24.95
N LEU A 424 14.53 3.27 23.86
CA LEU A 424 13.80 4.02 22.85
C LEU A 424 12.78 3.14 22.10
N PHE A 425 13.04 1.85 21.96
CA PHE A 425 12.04 0.94 21.43
C PHE A 425 10.82 0.84 22.35
N THR A 426 11.00 0.73 23.65
CA THR A 426 9.88 0.76 24.62
C THR A 426 9.09 2.08 24.53
N TRP A 427 9.76 3.23 24.43
CA TRP A 427 9.11 4.52 24.23
C TRP A 427 8.32 4.57 22.93
N SER A 428 8.90 4.07 21.84
CA SER A 428 8.24 4.03 20.53
C SER A 428 6.98 3.20 20.56
N VAL A 429 7.02 2.02 21.19
CA VAL A 429 5.84 1.17 21.38
C VAL A 429 4.78 1.88 22.20
N PHE A 430 5.15 2.48 23.34
CA PHE A 430 4.21 3.18 24.20
C PHE A 430 3.47 4.31 23.48
N ILE A 431 4.19 5.15 22.74
CA ILE A 431 3.60 6.25 21.96
C ILE A 431 2.70 5.71 20.85
N SER A 432 3.15 4.71 20.09
CA SER A 432 2.39 4.13 18.99
C SER A 432 1.08 3.51 19.46
N VAL A 433 1.15 2.75 20.53
CA VAL A 433 -0.06 2.10 21.07
C VAL A 433 -1.04 3.12 21.62
N PHE A 434 -0.56 4.20 22.22
CA PHE A 434 -1.41 5.29 22.67
C PHE A 434 -2.09 5.99 21.48
N MET A 435 -1.35 6.23 20.40
CA MET A 435 -1.92 6.79 19.16
C MET A 435 -3.00 5.86 18.58
N LEU A 436 -2.70 4.57 18.48
CA LEU A 436 -3.64 3.57 17.99
C LEU A 436 -4.93 3.57 18.82
N TYR A 437 -4.83 3.54 20.14
CA TYR A 437 -5.98 3.52 21.04
C TYR A 437 -6.87 4.75 20.88
N MET A 438 -6.29 5.92 20.65
CA MET A 438 -7.02 7.17 20.47
C MET A 438 -7.69 7.30 19.10
N SER A 439 -7.08 6.76 18.05
CA SER A 439 -7.56 6.91 16.66
C SER A 439 -8.51 5.79 16.21
N LEU A 440 -8.32 4.59 16.71
CA LEU A 440 -9.06 3.40 16.26
C LEU A 440 -10.59 3.48 16.42
N PRO A 441 -11.17 4.11 17.47
CA PRO A 441 -12.62 4.26 17.58
C PRO A 441 -13.26 4.94 16.36
N ALA A 442 -12.60 5.90 15.74
CA ALA A 442 -13.12 6.57 14.56
C ALA A 442 -13.24 5.63 13.35
N LEU A 443 -12.21 4.79 13.11
CA LEU A 443 -12.28 3.75 12.09
C LEU A 443 -13.40 2.76 12.37
N VAL A 444 -13.49 2.28 13.61
CA VAL A 444 -14.48 1.27 14.01
C VAL A 444 -15.90 1.79 13.77
N ILE A 445 -16.19 3.04 14.14
CA ILE A 445 -17.47 3.69 13.86
C ILE A 445 -17.74 3.74 12.36
N GLY A 446 -16.78 4.21 11.55
CA GLY A 446 -16.93 4.27 10.09
C GLY A 446 -17.21 2.90 9.47
N VAL A 447 -16.46 1.88 9.88
CA VAL A 447 -16.62 0.48 9.42
C VAL A 447 -17.99 -0.08 9.80
N PHE A 448 -18.48 0.17 11.03
CA PHE A 448 -19.82 -0.28 11.44
C PHE A 448 -20.94 0.43 10.69
N PHE A 449 -20.83 1.73 10.46
CA PHE A 449 -21.82 2.47 9.66
C PHE A 449 -21.86 1.96 8.22
N LEU A 450 -20.69 1.67 7.64
CA LEU A 450 -20.60 1.04 6.33
C LEU A 450 -21.25 -0.36 6.33
N LEU A 451 -21.00 -1.17 7.36
CA LEU A 451 -21.62 -2.48 7.51
C LEU A 451 -23.15 -2.38 7.65
N PHE A 452 -23.67 -1.36 8.35
CA PHE A 452 -25.10 -1.14 8.50
C PHE A 452 -25.75 -0.70 7.18
N ASP A 453 -25.08 0.13 6.39
CA ASP A 453 -25.54 0.47 5.03
C ASP A 453 -25.72 -0.80 4.19
N HIS A 454 -24.81 -1.78 4.30
CA HIS A 454 -24.89 -3.03 3.58
C HIS A 454 -25.93 -4.02 4.14
N THR A 455 -26.09 -4.09 5.45
CA THR A 455 -26.85 -5.20 6.09
C THR A 455 -28.21 -4.78 6.60
N LEU A 456 -28.38 -3.51 6.96
CA LEU A 456 -29.61 -2.97 7.56
C LEU A 456 -30.34 -1.98 6.64
N GLY A 457 -29.77 -1.67 5.46
CA GLY A 457 -30.35 -0.70 4.53
C GLY A 457 -30.35 0.74 5.08
N THR A 458 -29.40 1.09 5.94
CA THR A 458 -29.22 2.46 6.39
C THR A 458 -28.58 3.32 5.29
N HIS A 459 -28.62 4.63 5.44
CA HIS A 459 -28.13 5.59 4.45
C HIS A 459 -27.10 6.55 5.10
N PHE A 460 -26.13 6.02 5.82
CA PHE A 460 -25.07 6.86 6.40
C PHE A 460 -24.21 7.50 5.32
N PHE A 461 -23.91 6.76 4.24
CA PHE A 461 -22.94 7.16 3.22
C PHE A 461 -23.47 7.09 1.77
N VAL A 462 -24.69 6.61 1.56
CA VAL A 462 -25.38 6.55 0.25
C VAL A 462 -26.48 7.59 0.16
N ALA A 463 -27.24 7.62 -0.90
CA ALA A 463 -28.31 8.55 -1.26
C ALA A 463 -28.91 9.36 -0.08
N GLY A 464 -28.45 10.61 0.07
CA GLY A 464 -28.83 11.49 1.19
C GLY A 464 -27.93 11.44 2.43
N GLY A 465 -26.95 10.53 2.47
CA GLY A 465 -25.90 10.48 3.49
C GLY A 465 -24.70 11.36 3.16
N ASP A 466 -23.65 11.25 3.98
CA ASP A 466 -22.42 12.06 3.82
C ASP A 466 -21.17 11.18 3.59
N PRO A 467 -20.74 10.98 2.34
CA PRO A 467 -19.51 10.26 2.02
C PRO A 467 -18.25 10.92 2.60
N LEU A 468 -18.24 12.26 2.77
CA LEU A 468 -17.10 12.96 3.37
C LEU A 468 -16.95 12.66 4.85
N LEU A 469 -18.06 12.42 5.55
CA LEU A 469 -18.01 11.98 6.95
C LEU A 469 -17.19 10.70 7.09
N PHE A 470 -17.37 9.73 6.16
CA PHE A 470 -16.55 8.51 6.16
C PHE A 470 -15.07 8.85 5.97
N GLN A 471 -14.72 9.72 5.03
CA GLN A 471 -13.33 10.12 4.80
C GLN A 471 -12.70 10.75 6.05
N HIS A 472 -13.43 11.61 6.78
CA HIS A 472 -12.96 12.16 8.05
C HIS A 472 -12.77 11.10 9.12
N LEU A 473 -13.73 10.19 9.31
CA LEU A 473 -13.62 9.08 10.27
C LEU A 473 -12.45 8.15 9.91
N PHE A 474 -12.31 7.82 8.62
CA PHE A 474 -11.22 6.96 8.15
C PHE A 474 -9.85 7.64 8.36
N TRP A 475 -9.66 8.89 7.93
CA TRP A 475 -8.35 9.55 7.99
C TRP A 475 -7.97 10.04 9.37
N PHE A 476 -8.93 10.30 10.26
CA PHE A 476 -8.63 10.53 11.68
C PHE A 476 -7.96 9.30 12.33
N PHE A 477 -8.22 8.11 11.80
CA PHE A 477 -7.44 6.90 12.09
C PHE A 477 -6.25 6.75 11.14
N GLY A 478 -6.45 6.87 9.83
CA GLY A 478 -5.51 6.44 8.80
C GLY A 478 -4.19 7.21 8.82
N HIS A 479 -4.20 8.50 9.20
CA HIS A 479 -2.95 9.24 9.35
C HIS A 479 -2.19 8.86 10.65
N PRO A 480 -2.80 8.86 11.85
CA PRO A 480 -2.14 8.27 13.02
C PRO A 480 -1.65 6.83 12.79
N GLU A 481 -2.36 6.03 12.00
CA GLU A 481 -1.96 4.66 11.67
C GLU A 481 -0.59 4.58 11.00
N VAL A 482 -0.27 5.47 10.05
CA VAL A 482 1.05 5.48 9.42
C VAL A 482 2.16 5.77 10.45
N TYR A 483 1.85 6.57 11.48
CA TYR A 483 2.78 6.78 12.59
C TYR A 483 2.82 5.60 13.58
N VAL A 484 1.70 4.94 13.81
CA VAL A 484 1.64 3.68 14.60
C VAL A 484 2.58 2.63 14.01
N VAL A 485 2.69 2.59 12.68
CA VAL A 485 3.56 1.66 11.97
C VAL A 485 5.03 2.13 11.99
N ILE A 486 5.30 3.42 11.76
CA ILE A 486 6.70 3.89 11.60
C ILE A 486 7.40 4.20 12.92
N VAL A 487 6.71 4.63 13.98
CA VAL A 487 7.33 5.01 15.24
C VAL A 487 8.03 3.82 15.94
N PRO A 488 7.47 2.58 15.97
CA PRO A 488 8.21 1.41 16.44
C PRO A 488 9.46 1.10 15.62
N ALA A 489 9.41 1.31 14.30
CA ALA A 489 10.57 1.19 13.43
C ALA A 489 11.68 2.17 13.84
N PHE A 490 11.34 3.40 14.24
CA PHE A 490 12.29 4.35 14.80
C PHE A 490 12.94 3.83 16.09
N GLY A 491 12.16 3.15 16.92
CA GLY A 491 12.68 2.48 18.11
C GLY A 491 13.70 1.40 17.77
N ILE A 492 13.34 0.48 16.86
CA ILE A 492 14.22 -0.60 16.38
C ILE A 492 15.55 -0.03 15.86
N VAL A 493 15.48 0.94 14.95
CA VAL A 493 16.66 1.55 14.33
C VAL A 493 17.53 2.27 15.38
N SER A 494 16.92 2.91 16.39
CA SER A 494 17.66 3.57 17.45
C SER A 494 18.48 2.58 18.29
N GLU A 495 17.91 1.43 18.66
CA GLU A 495 18.62 0.37 19.38
C GLU A 495 19.77 -0.20 18.55
N VAL A 496 19.48 -0.54 17.29
CA VAL A 496 20.47 -1.13 16.39
C VAL A 496 21.62 -0.18 16.09
N LEU A 497 21.34 1.08 15.74
CA LEU A 497 22.39 2.06 15.39
C LEU A 497 23.27 2.39 16.58
N ALA A 498 22.71 2.57 17.79
CA ALA A 498 23.47 2.83 19.00
C ALA A 498 24.45 1.67 19.30
N THR A 499 23.95 0.44 19.29
CA THR A 499 24.76 -0.78 19.49
C THR A 499 25.82 -0.94 18.40
N SER A 500 25.45 -0.74 17.14
CA SER A 500 26.36 -0.87 15.99
C SER A 500 27.44 0.21 15.97
N ALA A 501 27.11 1.44 16.38
CA ALA A 501 28.06 2.54 16.49
C ALA A 501 28.95 2.43 17.73
N ARG A 502 28.64 1.48 18.64
CA ARG A 502 29.30 1.35 19.96
C ARG A 502 29.32 2.66 20.72
N ARG A 503 28.20 3.36 20.71
CA ARG A 503 28.04 4.68 21.29
C ARG A 503 26.62 4.87 21.78
N SER A 504 26.46 5.58 22.91
CA SER A 504 25.13 5.97 23.37
C SER A 504 24.42 6.81 22.31
N ILE A 505 23.09 6.65 22.22
CA ILE A 505 22.28 7.44 21.30
C ILE A 505 22.46 8.94 21.57
N PHE A 506 22.74 9.71 20.55
CA PHE A 506 22.83 11.16 20.69
C PHE A 506 21.44 11.75 20.94
N GLY A 507 21.34 12.65 21.93
CA GLY A 507 20.12 13.38 22.19
C GLY A 507 18.94 12.50 22.63
N TYR A 508 19.13 11.54 23.54
CA TYR A 508 18.07 10.63 24.02
C TYR A 508 16.76 11.36 24.36
N LYS A 509 16.81 12.45 25.15
CA LYS A 509 15.62 13.22 25.49
C LYS A 509 14.97 13.85 24.25
N SER A 510 15.78 14.38 23.34
CA SER A 510 15.29 14.89 22.05
C SER A 510 14.60 13.80 21.24
N MET A 511 15.12 12.56 21.23
CA MET A 511 14.48 11.42 20.56
C MET A 511 13.13 11.08 21.16
N VAL A 512 13.01 11.06 22.50
CA VAL A 512 11.74 10.79 23.20
C VAL A 512 10.72 11.88 22.89
N PHE A 513 11.11 13.16 23.05
CA PHE A 513 10.20 14.28 22.79
C PHE A 513 9.83 14.41 21.30
N ALA A 514 10.73 14.08 20.39
CA ALA A 514 10.44 14.03 18.97
C ALA A 514 9.36 12.96 18.65
N MET A 515 9.47 11.76 19.22
CA MET A 515 8.44 10.72 19.05
C MET A 515 7.10 11.16 19.65
N ALA A 516 7.11 11.73 20.85
CA ALA A 516 5.89 12.25 21.46
C ALA A 516 5.28 13.41 20.65
N GLY A 517 6.13 14.29 20.12
CA GLY A 517 5.71 15.38 19.22
C GLY A 517 5.04 14.88 17.93
N ILE A 518 5.62 13.84 17.30
CA ILE A 518 4.99 13.15 16.15
C ILE A 518 3.63 12.60 16.57
N GLY A 519 3.54 11.96 17.75
CA GLY A 519 2.30 11.42 18.27
C GLY A 519 1.20 12.47 18.44
N VAL A 520 1.54 13.64 18.96
CA VAL A 520 0.58 14.75 19.17
C VAL A 520 0.19 15.39 17.84
N VAL A 521 1.19 15.77 17.03
CA VAL A 521 0.94 16.44 15.75
C VAL A 521 0.19 15.53 14.77
N GLY A 522 0.44 14.21 14.84
CA GLY A 522 -0.25 13.23 13.99
C GLY A 522 -1.78 13.24 14.08
N PHE A 523 -2.37 13.76 15.18
CA PHE A 523 -3.82 13.88 15.32
C PHE A 523 -4.43 15.15 14.73
N ILE A 524 -3.63 16.09 14.26
CA ILE A 524 -4.14 17.38 13.74
C ILE A 524 -3.77 17.61 12.26
N VAL A 525 -3.43 16.55 11.54
CA VAL A 525 -2.94 16.63 10.14
C VAL A 525 -3.73 15.79 9.14
N TRP A 526 -4.69 14.95 9.59
CA TRP A 526 -5.37 13.96 8.74
C TRP A 526 -6.01 14.54 7.47
N GLY A 527 -6.42 15.80 7.49
CA GLY A 527 -7.10 16.45 6.35
C GLY A 527 -6.20 16.69 5.14
N HIS A 528 -4.87 16.47 5.23
CA HIS A 528 -4.02 16.52 4.05
C HIS A 528 -4.27 15.37 3.06
N HIS A 529 -4.95 14.31 3.49
CA HIS A 529 -5.46 13.25 2.59
C HIS A 529 -6.74 13.67 1.85
N MET A 530 -7.26 14.86 2.14
CA MET A 530 -8.55 15.35 1.66
C MET A 530 -8.47 16.75 1.04
N LEU A 531 -7.26 17.21 0.64
CA LEU A 531 -7.09 18.59 0.10
C LEU A 531 -7.84 18.81 -1.22
N THR A 532 -8.15 17.75 -1.95
CA THR A 532 -8.89 17.77 -3.22
C THR A 532 -10.37 17.38 -3.07
N SER A 533 -10.87 17.15 -1.84
CA SER A 533 -12.25 16.70 -1.57
C SER A 533 -13.29 17.81 -1.52
N GLY A 534 -12.95 19.05 -1.91
CA GLY A 534 -13.85 20.20 -1.77
C GLY A 534 -13.83 20.86 -0.39
N MET A 535 -12.83 20.58 0.44
CA MET A 535 -12.67 21.16 1.76
C MET A 535 -12.61 22.70 1.71
N ASP A 536 -13.25 23.35 2.69
CA ASP A 536 -13.19 24.80 2.86
C ASP A 536 -11.75 25.33 2.88
N PRO A 537 -11.44 26.44 2.20
CA PRO A 537 -10.10 26.99 2.09
C PRO A 537 -9.39 27.24 3.43
N PHE A 538 -10.12 27.63 4.47
CA PHE A 538 -9.56 27.86 5.81
C PHE A 538 -9.02 26.55 6.41
N TRP A 539 -9.83 25.49 6.39
CA TRP A 539 -9.41 24.17 6.91
C TRP A 539 -8.31 23.56 6.07
N ARG A 540 -8.36 23.73 4.74
CA ARG A 540 -7.29 23.30 3.85
C ARG A 540 -5.96 23.96 4.21
N ALA A 541 -5.95 25.31 4.42
CA ALA A 541 -4.75 26.02 4.86
C ALA A 541 -4.27 25.56 6.25
N ALA A 542 -5.17 25.33 7.19
CA ALA A 542 -4.83 24.82 8.51
C ALA A 542 -4.14 23.46 8.45
N PHE A 543 -4.68 22.50 7.67
CA PHE A 543 -4.07 21.18 7.49
C PHE A 543 -2.74 21.23 6.73
N MET A 544 -2.56 22.13 5.77
CA MET A 544 -1.28 22.37 5.12
C MET A 544 -0.21 22.77 6.15
N ILE A 545 -0.49 23.74 7.01
CA ILE A 545 0.45 24.25 8.01
C ILE A 545 0.76 23.17 9.04
N THR A 546 -0.26 22.53 9.62
CA THR A 546 -0.05 21.50 10.66
C THR A 546 0.74 20.31 10.14
N THR A 547 0.52 19.93 8.87
CA THR A 547 1.27 18.84 8.24
C THR A 547 2.75 19.17 8.09
N MET A 548 3.10 20.40 7.71
CA MET A 548 4.49 20.83 7.63
C MET A 548 5.23 20.76 8.97
N LEU A 549 4.52 20.94 10.09
CA LEU A 549 5.12 20.86 11.42
C LEU A 549 5.68 19.46 11.75
N VAL A 550 5.18 18.40 11.12
CA VAL A 550 5.69 17.03 11.32
C VAL A 550 7.16 16.90 10.90
N ALA A 551 7.61 17.70 9.95
CA ALA A 551 9.00 17.68 9.48
C ALA A 551 10.00 18.04 10.60
N ILE A 552 9.60 18.86 11.57
CA ILE A 552 10.49 19.31 12.66
C ILE A 552 10.92 18.15 13.58
N PRO A 553 9.99 17.43 14.25
CA PRO A 553 10.38 16.31 15.09
C PRO A 553 11.01 15.15 14.30
N THR A 554 10.57 14.93 13.06
CA THR A 554 11.13 13.89 12.19
C THR A 554 12.58 14.22 11.82
N GLY A 555 12.85 15.46 11.41
CA GLY A 555 14.21 15.94 11.12
C GLY A 555 15.13 15.83 12.33
N ALA A 556 14.65 16.18 13.54
CA ALA A 556 15.41 16.04 14.76
C ALA A 556 15.88 14.59 14.99
N LYS A 557 15.04 13.60 14.66
CA LYS A 557 15.40 12.17 14.77
C LYS A 557 16.50 11.80 13.79
N ILE A 558 16.37 12.20 12.52
CA ILE A 558 17.37 11.92 11.48
C ILE A 558 18.72 12.50 11.88
N PHE A 559 18.77 13.76 12.33
CA PHE A 559 20.02 14.38 12.80
C PHE A 559 20.60 13.69 14.03
N ASN A 560 19.78 13.24 14.99
CA ASN A 560 20.24 12.49 16.15
C ASN A 560 20.84 11.12 15.77
N TRP A 561 20.28 10.40 14.80
CA TRP A 561 20.88 9.17 14.28
C TRP A 561 22.21 9.44 13.58
N LEU A 562 22.29 10.48 12.72
CA LEU A 562 23.54 10.87 12.09
C LEU A 562 24.61 11.27 13.11
N ALA A 563 24.22 12.03 14.14
CA ALA A 563 25.12 12.42 15.22
C ALA A 563 25.57 11.21 16.08
N THR A 564 24.74 10.19 16.21
CA THR A 564 25.10 8.92 16.87
C THR A 564 26.15 8.16 16.06
N LEU A 565 26.01 8.14 14.73
CA LEU A 565 26.98 7.51 13.84
C LEU A 565 28.29 8.30 13.75
N TRP A 566 28.22 9.63 13.85
CA TRP A 566 29.37 10.52 13.75
C TRP A 566 30.37 10.30 14.89
N GLY A 567 31.58 9.91 14.54
CA GLY A 567 32.63 9.59 15.52
C GLY A 567 32.42 8.27 16.26
N GLY A 568 31.44 7.44 15.88
CA GLY A 568 31.24 6.09 16.37
C GLY A 568 32.22 5.07 15.77
N SER A 569 32.39 3.92 16.44
CA SER A 569 33.15 2.77 15.93
C SER A 569 32.17 1.78 15.28
N LEU A 570 31.72 2.10 14.08
CA LEU A 570 30.63 1.38 13.41
C LEU A 570 31.01 -0.06 13.04
N VAL A 571 30.19 -1.00 13.47
CA VAL A 571 30.31 -2.42 13.13
C VAL A 571 29.32 -2.73 12.03
N MET A 572 29.85 -3.00 10.83
CA MET A 572 29.04 -3.29 9.65
C MET A 572 28.59 -4.76 9.64
N LYS A 573 27.38 -4.99 10.13
CA LYS A 573 26.65 -6.26 10.09
C LYS A 573 25.36 -6.10 9.31
N THR A 574 24.68 -7.19 8.99
CA THR A 574 23.45 -7.14 8.19
C THR A 574 22.38 -6.25 8.82
N HIS A 575 22.18 -6.32 10.14
CA HIS A 575 21.25 -5.44 10.84
C HIS A 575 21.64 -3.95 10.73
N THR A 576 22.93 -3.64 10.74
CA THR A 576 23.44 -2.28 10.55
C THR A 576 23.18 -1.78 9.14
N LEU A 577 23.40 -2.63 8.11
CA LEU A 577 23.14 -2.28 6.72
C LEU A 577 21.68 -1.93 6.48
N TRP A 578 20.75 -2.73 7.01
CA TRP A 578 19.32 -2.43 6.91
C TRP A 578 18.91 -1.16 7.65
N SER A 579 19.52 -0.87 8.83
CA SER A 579 19.29 0.39 9.54
C SER A 579 19.81 1.60 8.76
N LEU A 580 20.96 1.48 8.10
CA LEU A 580 21.49 2.55 7.23
C LEU A 580 20.62 2.70 5.97
N GLY A 581 20.18 1.58 5.39
CA GLY A 581 19.20 1.57 4.29
C GLY A 581 17.92 2.31 4.67
N PHE A 582 17.36 1.99 5.85
CA PHE A 582 16.23 2.73 6.42
C PHE A 582 16.52 4.24 6.48
N LEU A 583 17.65 4.65 7.06
CA LEU A 583 17.97 6.07 7.25
C LEU A 583 17.97 6.84 5.92
N VAL A 584 18.54 6.24 4.87
CA VAL A 584 18.58 6.86 3.53
C VAL A 584 17.18 6.91 2.91
N THR A 585 16.51 5.77 2.82
CA THR A 585 15.23 5.66 2.11
C THR A 585 14.11 6.40 2.82
N PHE A 586 14.05 6.33 4.15
CA PHE A 586 13.07 7.08 4.93
C PHE A 586 13.29 8.61 4.81
N THR A 587 14.54 9.08 4.73
CA THR A 587 14.85 10.49 4.51
C THR A 587 14.36 10.95 3.13
N LEU A 588 14.63 10.18 2.08
CA LEU A 588 14.14 10.48 0.72
C LEU A 588 12.61 10.46 0.64
N GLY A 589 11.98 9.46 1.27
CA GLY A 589 10.52 9.38 1.39
C GLY A 589 9.93 10.57 2.15
N GLY A 590 10.56 11.00 3.24
CA GLY A 590 10.15 12.18 4.00
C GLY A 590 10.23 13.47 3.18
N ILE A 591 11.29 13.63 2.37
CA ILE A 591 11.45 14.78 1.47
C ILE A 591 10.34 14.77 0.40
N SER A 592 10.06 13.62 -0.24
CA SER A 592 8.97 13.53 -1.22
C SER A 592 7.60 13.82 -0.59
N GLY A 593 7.41 13.50 0.69
CA GLY A 593 6.20 13.79 1.46
C GLY A 593 5.93 15.28 1.70
N MET A 594 6.96 16.13 1.58
CA MET A 594 6.79 17.59 1.75
C MET A 594 6.07 18.27 0.57
N PHE A 595 5.87 17.57 -0.55
CA PHE A 595 5.12 18.11 -1.68
C PHE A 595 3.60 18.09 -1.46
N PHE A 596 3.08 17.07 -0.79
CA PHE A 596 1.63 16.88 -0.60
C PHE A 596 0.94 17.91 0.32
N PRO A 597 1.57 18.44 1.38
CA PRO A 597 0.94 19.50 2.17
C PRO A 597 0.78 20.84 1.42
N VAL A 598 1.32 20.97 0.22
CA VAL A 598 1.17 22.17 -0.62
C VAL A 598 0.03 21.91 -1.61
N ALA A 599 -1.17 22.42 -1.34
CA ALA A 599 -2.38 22.13 -2.11
C ALA A 599 -2.18 22.35 -3.63
N GLY A 600 -1.43 23.39 -4.03
CA GLY A 600 -1.13 23.67 -5.44
C GLY A 600 -0.27 22.57 -6.11
N LEU A 601 0.54 21.85 -5.35
CA LEU A 601 1.28 20.68 -5.84
C LEU A 601 0.46 19.41 -5.71
N ASP A 602 -0.32 19.28 -4.62
CA ASP A 602 -1.14 18.09 -4.37
C ASP A 602 -2.19 17.87 -5.45
N ILE A 603 -2.76 18.93 -6.01
CA ILE A 603 -3.70 18.84 -7.16
C ILE A 603 -3.07 18.04 -8.33
N HIS A 604 -1.76 18.15 -8.55
CA HIS A 604 -1.08 17.44 -9.63
C HIS A 604 -0.61 16.05 -9.23
N PHE A 605 -0.30 15.85 -7.93
CA PHE A 605 0.28 14.58 -7.45
C PHE A 605 -0.74 13.67 -6.75
N HIS A 606 -1.87 14.24 -6.31
CA HIS A 606 -2.93 13.47 -5.67
C HIS A 606 -3.39 12.31 -6.56
N ASP A 607 -3.54 11.14 -5.96
CA ASP A 607 -3.93 9.90 -6.65
C ASP A 607 -3.08 9.52 -7.88
N SER A 608 -1.82 9.98 -7.95
CA SER A 608 -0.85 9.58 -8.97
C SER A 608 0.16 8.54 -8.47
N TYR A 609 1.00 8.03 -9.38
CA TYR A 609 2.13 7.16 -9.03
C TYR A 609 3.20 7.86 -8.17
N PHE A 610 3.21 9.19 -8.10
CA PHE A 610 4.06 9.91 -7.15
C PHE A 610 3.69 9.61 -5.70
N VAL A 611 2.39 9.52 -5.39
CA VAL A 611 1.89 9.08 -4.07
C VAL A 611 2.34 7.65 -3.80
N VAL A 612 2.25 6.76 -4.80
CA VAL A 612 2.67 5.35 -4.68
C VAL A 612 4.16 5.25 -4.35
N ALA A 613 5.00 6.00 -5.05
CA ALA A 613 6.43 6.07 -4.78
C ALA A 613 6.70 6.56 -3.35
N HIS A 614 6.09 7.68 -2.96
CA HIS A 614 6.26 8.28 -1.65
C HIS A 614 5.94 7.29 -0.52
N PHE A 615 4.72 6.73 -0.50
CA PHE A 615 4.35 5.88 0.63
C PHE A 615 5.13 4.56 0.66
N HIS A 616 5.59 4.03 -0.47
CA HIS A 616 6.50 2.88 -0.45
C HIS A 616 7.87 3.25 0.14
N TYR A 617 8.38 4.46 -0.13
CA TYR A 617 9.64 4.93 0.47
C TYR A 617 9.54 5.08 1.99
N VAL A 618 8.43 5.61 2.51
CA VAL A 618 8.26 5.75 3.97
C VAL A 618 7.79 4.46 4.63
N PHE A 619 7.06 3.58 3.93
CA PHE A 619 6.52 2.34 4.49
C PHE A 619 7.50 1.16 4.34
N ILE A 620 7.91 0.78 3.11
CA ILE A 620 8.86 -0.31 2.90
C ILE A 620 10.26 0.14 3.29
N GLY A 621 10.75 1.24 2.70
CA GLY A 621 12.07 1.81 3.00
C GLY A 621 12.21 2.26 4.46
N GLY A 622 11.11 2.66 5.08
CA GLY A 622 11.00 2.93 6.50
C GLY A 622 10.75 1.66 7.32
N THR A 623 9.49 1.24 7.44
CA THR A 623 9.08 0.21 8.38
C THR A 623 9.68 -1.16 8.08
N VAL A 624 9.58 -1.65 6.83
CA VAL A 624 10.02 -3.02 6.51
C VAL A 624 11.53 -3.16 6.63
N PHE A 625 12.31 -2.15 6.24
CA PHE A 625 13.77 -2.19 6.41
C PHE A 625 14.17 -2.20 7.89
N ALA A 626 13.45 -1.44 8.73
CA ALA A 626 13.64 -1.51 10.17
C ALA A 626 13.27 -2.87 10.75
N LEU A 627 12.18 -3.50 10.27
CA LEU A 627 11.80 -4.86 10.67
C LEU A 627 12.86 -5.90 10.27
N PHE A 628 13.44 -5.78 9.06
CA PHE A 628 14.57 -6.63 8.67
C PHE A 628 15.77 -6.39 9.57
N SER A 629 16.09 -5.13 9.88
CA SER A 629 17.15 -4.79 10.82
C SER A 629 16.91 -5.43 12.18
N GLY A 630 15.70 -5.27 12.75
CA GLY A 630 15.30 -5.86 14.02
C GLY A 630 15.35 -7.39 14.01
N LEU A 631 14.93 -8.02 12.90
CA LEU A 631 14.99 -9.47 12.74
C LEU A 631 16.44 -9.97 12.82
N TYR A 632 17.38 -9.40 12.06
CA TYR A 632 18.79 -9.78 12.13
C TYR A 632 19.41 -9.48 13.50
N TYR A 633 18.91 -8.44 14.21
CA TYR A 633 19.41 -8.04 15.52
C TYR A 633 18.90 -8.93 16.64
N TRP A 634 17.59 -9.22 16.72
CA TRP A 634 16.99 -10.01 17.80
C TRP A 634 16.79 -11.50 17.47
N TYR A 635 17.01 -11.94 16.23
CA TYR A 635 16.97 -13.37 15.90
C TYR A 635 17.85 -14.23 16.83
N PRO A 636 19.09 -13.81 17.17
CA PRO A 636 19.90 -14.53 18.15
C PRO A 636 19.24 -14.65 19.54
N LYS A 637 18.53 -13.61 19.97
CA LYS A 637 17.78 -13.62 21.25
C LYS A 637 16.65 -14.65 21.23
N VAL A 638 15.95 -14.76 20.10
CA VAL A 638 14.81 -15.69 19.93
C VAL A 638 15.26 -17.13 19.81
N THR A 639 16.36 -17.39 19.09
CA THR A 639 16.74 -18.75 18.67
C THR A 639 18.00 -19.30 19.32
N GLY A 640 18.78 -18.44 19.98
CA GLY A 640 20.12 -18.79 20.50
C GLY A 640 21.19 -18.93 19.41
N ARG A 641 20.91 -18.54 18.16
CA ARG A 641 21.81 -18.67 17.00
C ARG A 641 21.83 -17.40 16.16
N LYS A 642 22.97 -17.08 15.53
CA LYS A 642 23.09 -15.98 14.58
C LYS A 642 22.58 -16.40 13.20
N LEU A 643 21.96 -15.47 12.48
CA LEU A 643 21.73 -15.57 11.04
C LEU A 643 23.07 -15.51 10.28
N ASN A 644 23.15 -16.19 9.14
CA ASN A 644 24.34 -16.17 8.30
C ASN A 644 24.54 -14.79 7.67
N GLU A 645 25.68 -14.16 7.97
CA GLU A 645 25.98 -12.79 7.53
C GLU A 645 26.21 -12.68 6.02
N THR A 646 26.72 -13.73 5.37
CA THR A 646 26.92 -13.72 3.90
C THR A 646 25.57 -13.73 3.17
N LEU A 647 24.65 -14.59 3.58
CA LEU A 647 23.28 -14.61 3.04
C LEU A 647 22.56 -13.30 3.37
N GLY A 648 22.77 -12.75 4.57
CA GLY A 648 22.25 -11.46 4.97
C GLY A 648 22.77 -10.31 4.12
N LEU A 649 24.06 -10.32 3.80
CA LEU A 649 24.66 -9.30 2.92
C LEU A 649 24.04 -9.35 1.50
N TRP A 650 23.88 -10.54 0.93
CA TRP A 650 23.23 -10.69 -0.38
C TRP A 650 21.76 -10.28 -0.35
N HIS A 651 21.03 -10.65 0.71
CA HIS A 651 19.65 -10.18 0.90
C HIS A 651 19.58 -8.65 0.93
N PHE A 652 20.51 -7.98 1.63
CA PHE A 652 20.57 -6.52 1.64
C PHE A 652 20.93 -5.93 0.27
N LEU A 653 22.02 -6.39 -0.35
CA LEU A 653 22.51 -5.82 -1.59
C LEU A 653 21.48 -5.92 -2.72
N ILE A 654 20.91 -7.12 -2.91
CA ILE A 654 19.91 -7.35 -3.95
C ILE A 654 18.60 -6.65 -3.59
N GLY A 655 18.13 -6.83 -2.36
CA GLY A 655 16.86 -6.27 -1.93
C GLY A 655 16.85 -4.74 -1.93
N PHE A 656 17.88 -4.10 -1.38
CA PHE A 656 17.99 -2.64 -1.33
C PHE A 656 18.12 -2.01 -2.73
N SER A 657 18.95 -2.60 -3.59
CA SER A 657 19.13 -2.09 -4.96
C SER A 657 17.87 -2.26 -5.80
N ALA A 658 17.26 -3.44 -5.77
CA ALA A 658 16.04 -3.72 -6.52
C ALA A 658 14.85 -2.90 -6.02
N TYR A 659 14.75 -2.68 -4.71
CA TYR A 659 13.73 -1.80 -4.13
C TYR A 659 13.83 -0.37 -4.69
N ASN A 660 15.03 0.24 -4.67
CA ASN A 660 15.21 1.59 -5.20
C ASN A 660 14.93 1.66 -6.71
N ALA A 661 15.39 0.66 -7.47
CA ALA A 661 15.14 0.59 -8.91
C ALA A 661 13.67 0.35 -9.27
N ALA A 662 12.88 -0.28 -8.38
CA ALA A 662 11.45 -0.45 -8.57
C ALA A 662 10.65 0.82 -8.19
N PHE A 663 10.91 1.41 -7.02
CA PHE A 663 10.03 2.46 -6.50
C PHE A 663 10.47 3.88 -6.84
N TRP A 664 11.76 4.14 -7.12
CA TRP A 664 12.21 5.47 -7.52
C TRP A 664 11.61 5.95 -8.84
N PRO A 665 11.55 5.11 -9.92
CA PRO A 665 10.95 5.52 -11.19
C PRO A 665 9.46 5.84 -11.11
N MET A 666 8.75 5.35 -10.10
CA MET A 666 7.34 5.67 -9.89
C MET A 666 7.11 7.17 -9.59
N HIS A 667 8.12 7.90 -9.05
CA HIS A 667 8.02 9.36 -8.94
C HIS A 667 7.93 10.02 -10.33
N ALA A 668 8.74 9.54 -11.28
CA ALA A 668 8.69 10.03 -12.66
C ALA A 668 7.35 9.72 -13.33
N LEU A 669 6.83 8.48 -13.18
CA LEU A 669 5.50 8.11 -13.69
C LEU A 669 4.41 9.04 -13.14
N GLY A 670 4.47 9.39 -11.84
CA GLY A 670 3.51 10.32 -11.25
C GLY A 670 3.65 11.75 -11.77
N ILE A 671 4.88 12.23 -12.02
CA ILE A 671 5.13 13.55 -12.63
C ILE A 671 4.62 13.58 -14.09
N MET A 672 4.71 12.45 -14.80
CA MET A 672 4.15 12.28 -16.15
C MET A 672 2.63 12.16 -16.17
N GLY A 673 1.97 12.12 -15.00
CA GLY A 673 0.52 12.09 -14.87
C GLY A 673 -0.10 10.69 -14.77
N MET A 674 0.69 9.61 -14.62
CA MET A 674 0.13 8.27 -14.47
C MET A 674 -0.70 8.16 -13.18
N PRO A 675 -2.03 7.89 -13.25
CA PRO A 675 -2.85 7.72 -12.06
C PRO A 675 -2.50 6.43 -11.31
N ARG A 676 -2.60 6.41 -10.00
CA ARG A 676 -2.57 5.14 -9.25
C ARG A 676 -3.86 4.35 -9.51
N ARG A 677 -3.82 3.03 -9.28
CA ARG A 677 -4.95 2.11 -9.52
C ARG A 677 -5.35 1.98 -10.99
N THR A 678 -4.49 2.41 -11.90
CA THR A 678 -4.68 2.22 -13.34
C THR A 678 -4.53 0.74 -13.67
N HIS A 679 -5.56 0.16 -14.30
CA HIS A 679 -5.55 -1.25 -14.73
C HIS A 679 -4.64 -1.45 -15.94
N THR A 680 -4.71 -0.55 -16.92
CA THR A 680 -3.88 -0.56 -18.13
C THR A 680 -3.57 0.86 -18.57
N TYR A 681 -2.74 1.02 -19.58
CA TYR A 681 -2.35 2.31 -20.17
C TYR A 681 -2.05 2.12 -21.64
N THR A 682 -2.21 3.17 -22.46
CA THR A 682 -2.00 3.12 -23.91
C THR A 682 -0.50 3.15 -24.25
N ILE A 683 -0.18 2.70 -25.48
CA ILE A 683 1.21 2.70 -26.00
C ILE A 683 1.75 4.14 -26.05
N GLU A 684 0.92 5.11 -26.43
CA GLU A 684 1.28 6.52 -26.61
C GLU A 684 1.50 7.26 -25.29
N SER A 685 1.09 6.71 -24.15
CA SER A 685 1.19 7.37 -22.83
C SER A 685 2.62 7.66 -22.39
N GLY A 686 3.62 6.99 -23.00
CA GLY A 686 5.05 7.10 -22.60
C GLY A 686 5.38 6.39 -21.29
N PHE A 687 4.46 5.60 -20.70
CA PHE A 687 4.66 4.92 -19.43
C PHE A 687 5.34 3.55 -19.53
N ALA A 688 5.40 2.97 -20.76
CA ALA A 688 5.77 1.58 -20.99
C ALA A 688 7.14 1.19 -20.43
N GLU A 689 8.18 1.98 -20.75
CA GLU A 689 9.56 1.67 -20.34
C GLU A 689 9.73 1.75 -18.82
N TYR A 690 9.13 2.75 -18.19
CA TYR A 690 9.15 2.88 -16.73
C TYR A 690 8.42 1.72 -16.06
N ASN A 691 7.23 1.36 -16.53
CA ASN A 691 6.45 0.26 -15.97
C ASN A 691 7.14 -1.09 -16.15
N MET A 692 7.78 -1.33 -17.29
CA MET A 692 8.59 -2.54 -17.52
C MET A 692 9.75 -2.60 -16.53
N ALA A 693 10.52 -1.52 -16.37
CA ALA A 693 11.63 -1.46 -15.42
C ALA A 693 11.15 -1.68 -13.99
N VAL A 694 10.09 -0.98 -13.57
CA VAL A 694 9.45 -1.15 -12.25
C VAL A 694 9.06 -2.61 -12.02
N SER A 695 8.45 -3.27 -13.02
CA SER A 695 8.02 -4.68 -12.90
C SER A 695 9.21 -5.63 -12.74
N ILE A 696 10.24 -5.51 -13.58
CA ILE A 696 11.45 -6.34 -13.49
C ILE A 696 12.08 -6.22 -12.09
N PHE A 697 12.28 -5.00 -11.60
CA PHE A 697 12.92 -4.80 -10.30
C PHE A 697 12.01 -5.16 -9.12
N ALA A 698 10.68 -5.05 -9.25
CA ALA A 698 9.75 -5.58 -8.26
C ALA A 698 9.87 -7.11 -8.13
N PHE A 699 10.01 -7.85 -9.24
CA PHE A 699 10.27 -9.29 -9.21
C PHE A 699 11.61 -9.62 -8.55
N ILE A 700 12.68 -8.89 -8.86
CA ILE A 700 13.99 -9.09 -8.24
C ILE A 700 13.91 -8.81 -6.72
N PHE A 701 13.19 -7.76 -6.32
CA PHE A 701 12.95 -7.46 -4.90
C PHE A 701 12.18 -8.58 -4.21
N GLY A 702 11.11 -9.08 -4.83
CA GLY A 702 10.34 -10.23 -4.32
C GLY A 702 11.21 -11.49 -4.17
N LEU A 703 12.00 -11.83 -5.18
CA LEU A 703 12.91 -12.97 -5.14
C LEU A 703 13.99 -12.83 -4.05
N SER A 704 14.44 -11.60 -3.75
CA SER A 704 15.41 -11.38 -2.68
C SER A 704 14.88 -11.82 -1.30
N GLN A 705 13.56 -11.81 -1.09
CA GLN A 705 12.95 -12.28 0.16
C GLN A 705 13.14 -13.79 0.38
N LEU A 706 13.29 -14.57 -0.69
CA LEU A 706 13.60 -15.98 -0.59
C LEU A 706 14.99 -16.23 0.03
N LEU A 707 15.94 -15.30 -0.13
CA LEU A 707 17.23 -15.35 0.55
C LEU A 707 17.07 -15.20 2.06
N LEU A 708 16.15 -14.33 2.51
CA LEU A 708 15.83 -14.18 3.94
C LEU A 708 15.20 -15.46 4.49
N VAL A 709 14.18 -16.00 3.80
CA VAL A 709 13.53 -17.26 4.17
C VAL A 709 14.57 -18.38 4.27
N TRP A 710 15.42 -18.51 3.26
CA TRP A 710 16.50 -19.50 3.26
C TRP A 710 17.48 -19.28 4.40
N ASN A 711 17.88 -18.04 4.69
CA ASN A 711 18.78 -17.73 5.79
C ASN A 711 18.18 -18.13 7.15
N ILE A 712 16.89 -17.85 7.37
CA ILE A 712 16.20 -18.27 8.61
C ILE A 712 16.23 -19.78 8.77
N ILE A 713 15.88 -20.53 7.72
CA ILE A 713 15.86 -22.01 7.74
C ILE A 713 17.29 -22.58 7.94
N TYR A 714 18.26 -22.09 7.18
CA TYR A 714 19.64 -22.54 7.24
C TYR A 714 20.25 -22.27 8.62
N SER A 715 20.09 -21.05 9.11
CA SER A 715 20.71 -20.59 10.37
C SER A 715 20.03 -21.17 11.60
N GLY A 716 18.74 -21.49 11.53
CA GLY A 716 18.05 -22.22 12.58
C GLY A 716 18.67 -23.60 12.87
N LYS A 717 19.32 -24.19 11.85
CA LYS A 717 20.01 -25.49 11.98
C LYS A 717 21.52 -25.35 12.16
N ARG A 718 22.17 -24.48 11.40
CA ARG A 718 23.63 -24.38 11.24
C ARG A 718 24.22 -23.04 11.66
N GLY A 719 23.38 -22.12 12.17
CA GLY A 719 23.83 -20.82 12.67
C GLY A 719 24.79 -20.99 13.87
N GLU A 720 25.70 -20.04 14.00
CA GLU A 720 26.63 -19.97 15.14
C GLU A 720 25.85 -19.84 16.45
N PRO A 721 26.02 -20.76 17.42
CA PRO A 721 25.43 -20.62 18.75
C PRO A 721 25.99 -19.38 19.45
N ILE A 722 25.15 -18.75 20.25
CA ILE A 722 25.54 -17.53 20.98
C ILE A 722 25.39 -17.70 22.49
N GLY A 723 26.09 -16.84 23.24
CA GLY A 723 25.81 -16.61 24.65
C GLY A 723 24.61 -15.68 24.84
N LYS A 724 24.56 -14.97 25.96
CA LYS A 724 23.46 -14.05 26.29
C LYS A 724 23.36 -12.89 25.29
N ASP A 725 24.48 -12.29 24.93
CA ASP A 725 24.58 -11.07 24.12
C ASP A 725 25.68 -11.18 23.04
N PRO A 726 25.31 -11.31 21.77
CA PRO A 726 26.28 -11.41 20.68
C PRO A 726 26.77 -10.07 20.15
N TRP A 727 26.14 -8.94 20.56
CA TRP A 727 26.37 -7.63 19.97
C TRP A 727 27.06 -6.64 20.90
N GLY A 728 27.10 -6.91 22.20
CA GLY A 728 27.50 -5.98 23.25
C GLY A 728 26.43 -4.93 23.49
N GLY A 729 25.17 -5.35 23.46
CA GLY A 729 24.01 -4.53 23.78
C GLY A 729 23.91 -4.25 25.28
N TRP A 730 23.23 -3.16 25.65
CA TRP A 730 23.20 -2.70 27.03
C TRP A 730 21.78 -2.62 27.61
N SER A 731 20.78 -2.97 26.83
CA SER A 731 19.39 -3.06 27.27
C SER A 731 19.10 -4.41 27.93
N LEU A 732 18.11 -4.45 28.81
CA LEU A 732 17.83 -5.58 29.71
C LEU A 732 17.56 -6.91 29.01
N GLU A 733 17.04 -6.90 27.78
CA GLU A 733 16.81 -8.14 27.03
C GLU A 733 18.10 -8.95 26.85
N TRP A 734 19.26 -8.29 26.86
CA TRP A 734 20.55 -8.97 26.71
C TRP A 734 21.12 -9.48 28.05
N SER A 735 20.52 -9.16 29.20
CA SER A 735 20.95 -9.67 30.49
C SER A 735 20.51 -11.11 30.80
N THR A 736 19.40 -11.57 30.17
CA THR A 736 18.89 -12.93 30.29
C THR A 736 19.47 -13.87 29.21
N THR A 737 19.24 -15.18 29.32
CA THR A 737 19.69 -16.18 28.35
C THR A 737 19.05 -15.98 26.96
N SER A 738 19.64 -16.58 25.94
CA SER A 738 19.12 -16.61 24.56
C SER A 738 18.91 -18.07 24.13
N PRO A 739 17.67 -18.57 24.05
CA PRO A 739 16.37 -17.90 24.34
C PRO A 739 16.18 -17.58 25.82
N PRO A 740 15.31 -16.58 26.14
CA PRO A 740 14.93 -16.28 27.51
C PRO A 740 14.08 -17.40 28.14
N PRO A 741 14.16 -17.64 29.47
CA PRO A 741 13.34 -18.65 30.14
C PRO A 741 11.87 -18.24 30.25
N THR A 742 11.04 -19.11 30.80
CA THR A 742 9.68 -18.84 31.21
C THR A 742 9.55 -19.07 32.73
N PRO A 743 9.24 -18.03 33.52
CA PRO A 743 9.07 -16.60 33.14
C PRO A 743 10.37 -15.96 32.65
N SER A 744 10.27 -14.82 31.95
CA SER A 744 11.38 -14.14 31.26
C SER A 744 12.57 -13.80 32.18
N PHE A 745 12.30 -13.58 33.47
CA PHE A 745 13.29 -13.37 34.53
C PHE A 745 12.89 -14.18 35.77
N HIS A 746 13.82 -14.94 36.33
CA HIS A 746 13.62 -15.60 37.62
C HIS A 746 13.55 -14.56 38.74
N ASP A 747 14.55 -13.68 38.81
CA ASP A 747 14.58 -12.52 39.68
C ASP A 747 14.34 -11.27 38.84
N ILE A 748 13.60 -10.31 39.40
CA ILE A 748 13.35 -9.04 38.71
C ILE A 748 14.70 -8.29 38.66
N PRO A 749 15.22 -7.96 37.47
CA PRO A 749 16.47 -7.26 37.33
C PRO A 749 16.38 -5.87 37.97
N THR A 750 17.50 -5.42 38.56
CA THR A 750 17.61 -4.06 39.09
C THR A 750 18.18 -3.14 38.02
N GLN A 751 18.00 -1.84 38.19
CA GLN A 751 18.50 -0.87 37.23
C GLN A 751 20.03 -0.76 37.19
N GLU A 752 20.74 -1.17 38.24
CA GLU A 752 22.20 -1.22 38.23
C GLU A 752 22.72 -2.14 37.10
N ASP A 753 21.90 -3.14 36.70
CA ASP A 753 22.16 -4.02 35.56
C ASP A 753 21.88 -3.36 34.21
N MET A 754 21.20 -2.22 34.20
CA MET A 754 20.88 -1.43 33.03
C MET A 754 21.91 -0.34 32.79
N ASN A 755 23.03 -0.70 32.26
CA ASN A 755 23.95 0.32 31.75
C ASN A 755 23.34 0.96 30.50
N ALA A 756 22.93 2.18 30.69
CA ALA A 756 22.21 2.89 29.67
C ALA A 756 23.03 3.06 28.38
N LEU A 757 22.63 2.41 27.27
CA LEU A 757 22.94 2.83 25.91
C LEU A 757 22.68 4.34 25.72
N TYR A 758 21.97 4.94 26.63
CA TYR A 758 21.39 6.27 26.54
C TYR A 758 22.10 7.32 27.37
N GLY A 759 23.26 7.00 27.96
CA GLY A 759 24.13 8.01 28.62
C GLY A 759 23.61 8.61 29.91
N HIS A 760 22.75 7.91 30.65
CA HIS A 760 22.14 8.46 31.89
C HIS A 760 22.98 8.31 33.15
N HIS A 761 24.14 7.71 33.06
CA HIS A 761 25.06 7.59 34.21
C HIS A 761 26.38 8.28 33.89
N SER A 762 26.61 9.39 34.55
CA SER A 762 27.88 10.12 34.51
C SER A 762 29.06 9.32 35.08
N GLU A 763 28.81 8.18 35.72
CA GLU A 763 29.82 7.35 36.40
C GLU A 763 30.06 5.98 35.76
N ALA A 764 29.18 5.53 34.82
CA ALA A 764 29.42 4.30 34.09
C ALA A 764 30.36 4.55 32.90
N PRO A 765 31.44 3.76 32.74
CA PRO A 765 32.30 3.89 31.59
C PRO A 765 31.47 3.71 30.31
N THR A 766 31.67 4.62 29.37
CA THR A 766 30.98 4.54 28.07
C THR A 766 31.30 3.20 27.40
N LEU A 767 30.41 2.68 26.57
CA LEU A 767 30.67 1.43 25.82
C LEU A 767 32.00 1.50 25.06
N LYS A 768 32.39 2.71 24.62
CA LYS A 768 33.67 3.00 24.01
C LYS A 768 34.84 2.78 24.96
N GLU A 769 34.72 3.20 26.20
CA GLU A 769 35.79 3.05 27.23
C GLU A 769 35.97 1.60 27.67
N LYS A 770 34.88 0.82 27.84
CA LYS A 770 34.96 -0.61 28.17
C LYS A 770 35.57 -1.43 27.02
N LEU A 771 35.20 -1.12 25.77
CA LEU A 771 35.73 -1.82 24.61
C LEU A 771 37.15 -1.37 24.21
N TRP A 772 37.53 -0.14 24.55
CA TRP A 772 38.84 0.42 24.22
C TRP A 772 39.91 0.09 25.26
N LYS A 773 39.56 -0.08 26.54
CA LYS A 773 40.53 -0.41 27.62
C LYS A 773 40.99 -1.86 27.62
N GLY A 774 40.49 -2.69 26.69
CA GLY A 774 41.03 -4.04 26.49
C GLY A 774 40.98 -4.91 27.77
N GLU A 775 39.98 -4.71 28.62
CA GLU A 775 39.79 -5.59 29.76
C GLU A 775 39.59 -7.01 29.28
N PRO A 776 40.36 -7.98 29.83
CA PRO A 776 40.28 -9.36 29.38
C PRO A 776 38.84 -9.86 29.55
N LYS A 777 38.34 -10.55 28.57
CA LYS A 777 37.13 -11.35 28.74
C LYS A 777 37.36 -12.24 29.94
N GLU A 778 36.69 -11.99 31.04
CA GLU A 778 36.61 -12.99 32.08
C GLU A 778 36.05 -14.24 31.44
N ALA A 779 36.88 -15.26 31.38
CA ALA A 779 36.51 -16.57 30.98
C ALA A 779 35.46 -17.06 31.97
N THR A 780 34.19 -17.00 31.59
CA THR A 780 33.15 -17.63 32.39
C THR A 780 33.37 -19.12 32.34
N SER A 781 33.83 -19.65 33.48
CA SER A 781 33.80 -21.07 33.80
C SER A 781 32.37 -21.60 33.79
#